data_d5c6cd0f7202ab94275d98b36252cd85
#
_entry.id   d5c6cd0f7202ab94275d98b36252cd85
#
_cell.length_a   1.000
_cell.length_b   1.000
_cell.length_c   1.000
_cell.angle_alpha   90.00
_cell.angle_beta   90.00
_cell.angle_gamma   90.00
#
_symmetry.space_group_name_H-M   'P 1'
#
loop_
_entity.id
_entity.type
_entity.pdbx_description
1 polymer ?
#
loop_
_entity_poly.entity_id
_entity_poly.type
_entity_poly.pdbx_seq_one_letter_code
_entity_poly.pdbx_strand_id
1 'polypeptide(L)'
;MQLTIFNAACVGNAKNCTYPQKCVVTSAEGLIDAVKFDHVCAEYQKNYRNVSNFIQSDVVVMDLDNDHSDNPADWVTADMLDEMMPDISYALAPSRHHMLAKDGQAPRPKYHVYFPIAVCTHADDYAALKRAIHKAFPVFDGNALDAARFIYGADCTEVVWHEGWVTIDEEVQIEEDEEDTSTGGVIQAGTRNNTLSRFAGRVVKRYGATDKAHEIFLEEAEKCDPPLSDEELKTIWYSAVKFAKKIQGQDGYVPPDDYNDDFGGGEGDSLKPDDYSDVGQARVLCREYGDELKFTAATDFIRFDGEVWVEDKQMAVGACVEFLDLQLADANDELERVRKQLIDAGIAESTVKAGSKAVAKEVEGDQLGLFYALLAAEKYMAFTMKRRDYKYITSALNVAKSMVTIKVSDLDKNPVLLNTPFATYNLEKGMAGVQPHDPFDLITKITEVSPGDEGMDIWLEALETFFCGDQELIEYVQMVIGLAAIGKVYEEFIIIAYGDGANGKSTFWNTIARVLGTYSGKISSDILTMGNKVNAQPEMAELKGKRLIIASEMQEGVRLNTAMVKQLCSTDEIQACKKYKDPFHFMPAHQVVLYTNHLPRVGANDDGIWRRLKVIPFNAKIKGNSDIKNYADYLFENAGPAIMKWIIEGAEKVSKANHKVADPKVVRDAVEAYREDNDWLGHFIAECCEVDDSFEEKSGEFYQQYRAYCIQNGEYIRSTTDFYSAIDKAGFYRHKTNKGVMVHGVKLKMGNDFI
;
A
#
# COMPACT_ATOMS: atom_id res chain seq x y z
N MET A 1 11.86 20.00 12.16
CA MET A 1 11.11 19.28 13.24
C MET A 1 10.33 20.28 14.10
N GLN A 2 9.17 19.90 14.70
CA GLN A 2 8.37 20.75 15.59
C GLN A 2 7.99 19.96 16.84
N LEU A 3 8.06 20.59 18.03
CA LEU A 3 7.72 20.00 19.32
C LEU A 3 6.77 20.92 20.08
N THR A 4 5.72 20.39 20.71
CA THR A 4 4.82 21.16 21.57
C THR A 4 5.08 20.83 23.05
N ILE A 5 5.48 21.82 23.84
CA ILE A 5 5.80 21.70 25.26
C ILE A 5 4.87 22.63 26.06
N PHE A 6 4.42 22.17 27.22
CA PHE A 6 3.55 22.94 28.10
C PHE A 6 4.28 23.26 29.41
N ASN A 7 4.51 24.54 29.71
CA ASN A 7 5.31 25.00 30.82
C ASN A 7 4.46 25.36 32.04
N ALA A 8 5.05 25.10 33.22
CA ALA A 8 4.61 25.64 34.48
C ALA A 8 5.16 27.07 34.70
N ALA A 9 4.60 27.80 35.65
CA ALA A 9 5.14 29.08 36.09
C ALA A 9 6.23 28.93 37.16
N CYS A 10 6.78 27.73 37.38
CA CYS A 10 7.75 27.42 38.44
C CYS A 10 8.87 26.50 37.94
N VAL A 11 9.93 26.38 38.72
CA VAL A 11 11.08 25.50 38.50
C VAL A 11 11.33 24.67 39.75
N GLY A 12 11.47 23.34 39.56
CA GLY A 12 11.85 22.43 40.66
C GLY A 12 10.74 22.07 41.63
N ASN A 13 9.46 22.25 41.30
CA ASN A 13 8.32 21.96 42.15
C ASN A 13 7.63 20.66 41.83
N ALA A 14 8.01 19.55 42.46
CA ALA A 14 7.40 18.23 42.26
C ALA A 14 5.88 18.17 42.54
N LYS A 15 5.33 19.10 43.31
CA LYS A 15 3.90 19.15 43.68
C LYS A 15 3.06 19.93 42.65
N ASN A 16 3.71 20.57 41.65
CA ASN A 16 2.97 21.29 40.63
C ASN A 16 2.28 20.32 39.69
N CYS A 17 1.00 20.55 39.44
CA CYS A 17 0.20 19.79 38.45
C CYS A 17 -0.38 20.66 37.35
N THR A 18 -0.02 21.96 37.27
CA THR A 18 -0.62 22.92 36.35
C THR A 18 0.41 23.46 35.37
N TYR A 19 0.15 23.32 34.07
CA TYR A 19 1.05 23.67 32.96
C TYR A 19 0.30 24.48 31.88
N PRO A 20 0.04 25.78 32.14
CA PRO A 20 -0.86 26.59 31.32
C PRO A 20 -0.22 27.20 30.07
N GLN A 21 1.11 27.24 29.97
CA GLN A 21 1.80 27.96 28.91
C GLN A 21 2.22 27.00 27.82
N LYS A 22 1.53 27.06 26.69
CA LYS A 22 1.86 26.29 25.47
C LYS A 22 3.04 26.95 24.74
N CYS A 23 4.10 26.18 24.49
CA CYS A 23 5.29 26.55 23.71
C CYS A 23 5.42 25.67 22.50
N VAL A 24 5.47 26.26 21.31
CA VAL A 24 5.77 25.53 20.07
C VAL A 24 7.23 25.78 19.73
N VAL A 25 8.02 24.73 19.76
CA VAL A 25 9.47 24.74 19.61
C VAL A 25 9.82 24.26 18.20
N THR A 26 10.58 25.05 17.45
CA THR A 26 10.98 24.74 16.07
C THR A 26 12.49 24.92 15.83
N SER A 27 13.25 25.20 16.87
CA SER A 27 14.71 25.34 16.81
C SER A 27 15.38 25.00 18.15
N ALA A 28 16.69 24.82 18.14
CA ALA A 28 17.49 24.58 19.34
C ALA A 28 17.36 25.70 20.37
N GLU A 29 17.37 26.97 19.94
CA GLU A 29 17.18 28.13 20.84
C GLU A 29 15.80 28.13 21.49
N GLY A 30 14.77 27.79 20.73
CA GLY A 30 13.39 27.62 21.20
C GLY A 30 13.28 26.53 22.27
N LEU A 31 14.04 25.43 22.11
CA LEU A 31 14.11 24.36 23.14
C LEU A 31 14.79 24.84 24.43
N ILE A 32 15.92 25.51 24.31
CA ILE A 32 16.62 26.09 25.46
C ILE A 32 15.68 26.96 26.31
N ASP A 33 14.86 27.79 25.69
CA ASP A 33 13.89 28.63 26.37
C ASP A 33 12.73 27.86 27.00
N ALA A 34 12.23 26.82 26.30
CA ALA A 34 11.11 26.00 26.77
C ALA A 34 11.49 25.13 27.97
N VAL A 35 12.71 24.54 28.01
CA VAL A 35 13.12 23.61 29.06
C VAL A 35 13.60 24.33 30.37
N LYS A 36 13.65 25.67 30.39
CA LYS A 36 13.98 26.44 31.60
C LYS A 36 12.97 26.23 32.75
N PHE A 37 11.71 25.92 32.41
CA PHE A 37 10.64 25.73 33.37
C PHE A 37 10.27 24.26 33.52
N ASP A 38 9.65 23.91 34.67
CA ASP A 38 9.03 22.60 34.83
C ASP A 38 7.96 22.44 33.73
N HIS A 39 7.96 21.30 33.00
CA HIS A 39 7.14 21.17 31.86
C HIS A 39 6.62 19.73 31.62
N VAL A 40 5.67 19.61 30.72
CA VAL A 40 5.12 18.37 30.21
C VAL A 40 5.03 18.42 28.67
N CYS A 41 5.02 17.26 28.03
CA CYS A 41 4.91 17.16 26.56
C CYS A 41 3.49 16.86 26.09
N ALA A 42 2.53 16.70 27.00
CA ALA A 42 1.13 16.43 26.65
C ALA A 42 0.21 17.57 27.08
N GLU A 43 -0.86 17.76 26.34
CA GLU A 43 -1.96 18.65 26.67
C GLU A 43 -2.94 17.96 27.63
N TYR A 44 -3.38 18.65 28.70
CA TYR A 44 -4.30 18.12 29.69
C TYR A 44 -5.53 19.00 29.84
N GLN A 45 -6.69 18.40 30.14
CA GLN A 45 -7.90 19.16 30.45
C GLN A 45 -7.65 20.17 31.57
N LYS A 46 -8.06 21.42 31.34
CA LYS A 46 -7.85 22.54 32.27
C LYS A 46 -6.38 22.75 32.67
N ASN A 47 -5.45 22.34 31.79
CA ASN A 47 -4.01 22.38 32.04
C ASN A 47 -3.55 21.60 33.29
N TYR A 48 -4.35 20.68 33.79
CA TYR A 48 -4.08 19.93 35.02
C TYR A 48 -3.56 18.53 34.69
N ARG A 49 -2.30 18.26 34.97
CA ARG A 49 -1.58 17.03 34.72
C ARG A 49 -2.16 15.85 35.52
N ASN A 50 -2.82 14.96 34.83
CA ASN A 50 -3.31 13.65 35.28
C ASN A 50 -3.54 12.77 34.08
N VAL A 51 -3.28 11.48 34.17
CA VAL A 51 -3.53 10.52 33.07
C VAL A 51 -4.97 10.60 32.57
N SER A 52 -5.95 10.70 33.46
CA SER A 52 -7.37 10.83 33.10
C SER A 52 -7.75 12.16 32.42
N ASN A 53 -6.86 13.15 32.45
CA ASN A 53 -7.04 14.48 31.84
C ASN A 53 -6.25 14.60 30.52
N PHE A 54 -5.57 13.58 30.07
CA PHE A 54 -4.80 13.59 28.84
C PHE A 54 -5.70 13.91 27.64
N ILE A 55 -5.29 14.86 26.81
CA ILE A 55 -5.99 15.24 25.57
C ILE A 55 -5.21 14.76 24.36
N GLN A 56 -3.96 15.19 24.24
CA GLN A 56 -3.10 14.84 23.09
C GLN A 56 -1.63 15.17 23.35
N SER A 57 -0.75 14.57 22.57
CA SER A 57 0.66 14.97 22.47
C SER A 57 1.20 14.75 21.07
N ASP A 58 2.10 15.64 20.62
CA ASP A 58 2.92 15.51 19.42
C ASP A 58 4.40 15.30 19.74
N VAL A 59 4.72 15.01 21.02
CA VAL A 59 6.08 14.81 21.50
C VAL A 59 6.14 13.69 22.54
N VAL A 60 7.02 12.73 22.35
CA VAL A 60 7.41 11.77 23.40
C VAL A 60 8.75 12.19 24.00
N VAL A 61 8.83 12.19 25.33
CA VAL A 61 10.09 12.44 26.05
C VAL A 61 10.55 11.18 26.78
N MET A 62 11.83 10.86 26.63
CA MET A 62 12.51 9.75 27.31
C MET A 62 13.67 10.26 28.15
N ASP A 63 13.87 9.65 29.32
CA ASP A 63 14.98 9.95 30.20
C ASP A 63 16.19 9.06 29.87
N LEU A 64 17.39 9.67 29.78
CA LEU A 64 18.67 8.98 29.62
C LEU A 64 19.56 9.32 30.79
N ASP A 65 19.55 8.48 31.82
CA ASP A 65 20.18 8.76 33.10
C ASP A 65 21.55 8.08 33.32
N ASN A 66 21.95 7.15 32.42
CA ASN A 66 23.19 6.35 32.50
C ASN A 66 23.36 5.62 33.85
N ASP A 67 22.25 5.19 34.46
CA ASP A 67 22.27 4.53 35.79
C ASP A 67 22.58 3.01 35.66
N HIS A 68 22.73 2.48 34.44
CA HIS A 68 23.03 1.09 34.16
C HIS A 68 24.48 0.68 34.45
N SER A 69 25.42 1.60 34.52
CA SER A 69 26.84 1.32 34.82
C SER A 69 27.50 2.50 35.56
N ASP A 70 28.41 2.18 36.49
CA ASP A 70 29.29 3.17 37.15
C ASP A 70 30.58 3.41 36.33
N ASN A 71 30.84 2.65 35.30
CA ASN A 71 32.00 2.82 34.43
C ASN A 71 31.72 3.88 33.35
N PRO A 72 32.48 5.00 33.30
CA PRO A 72 32.29 6.06 32.30
C PRO A 72 32.37 5.60 30.84
N ALA A 73 33.06 4.48 30.55
CA ALA A 73 33.16 3.94 29.21
C ALA A 73 31.85 3.33 28.70
N ASP A 74 30.91 3.04 29.58
CA ASP A 74 29.62 2.44 29.24
C ASP A 74 28.50 3.50 29.15
N TRP A 75 28.80 4.78 29.46
CA TRP A 75 27.80 5.84 29.43
C TRP A 75 27.51 6.29 28.00
N VAL A 76 26.23 6.45 27.71
CA VAL A 76 25.76 6.99 26.43
C VAL A 76 25.89 8.51 26.45
N THR A 77 26.66 9.04 25.51
CA THR A 77 26.82 10.49 25.27
C THR A 77 25.88 10.95 24.13
N ALA A 78 25.82 12.29 23.93
CA ALA A 78 25.04 12.83 22.81
C ALA A 78 25.54 12.31 21.45
N ASP A 79 26.86 12.23 21.25
CA ASP A 79 27.46 11.72 19.99
C ASP A 79 27.13 10.25 19.76
N MET A 80 27.13 9.42 20.83
CA MET A 80 26.74 8.02 20.74
C MET A 80 25.26 7.85 20.44
N LEU A 81 24.41 8.73 20.96
CA LEU A 81 22.98 8.71 20.63
C LEU A 81 22.74 9.03 19.15
N ASP A 82 23.50 9.97 18.61
CA ASP A 82 23.48 10.32 17.18
C ASP A 82 23.91 9.12 16.30
N GLU A 83 24.95 8.39 16.72
CA GLU A 83 25.37 7.14 16.05
C GLU A 83 24.33 6.02 16.16
N MET A 84 23.57 5.98 17.27
CA MET A 84 22.53 4.96 17.49
C MET A 84 21.24 5.23 16.71
N MET A 85 20.93 6.50 16.46
CA MET A 85 19.68 6.95 15.84
C MET A 85 19.92 8.01 14.75
N PRO A 86 20.76 7.72 13.72
CA PRO A 86 21.17 8.72 12.74
C PRO A 86 20.02 9.21 11.85
N ASP A 87 18.98 8.39 11.68
CA ASP A 87 17.86 8.67 10.80
C ASP A 87 16.60 9.16 11.54
N ILE A 88 16.59 9.12 12.89
CA ILE A 88 15.44 9.47 13.72
C ILE A 88 15.54 10.93 14.14
N SER A 89 14.47 11.69 13.95
CA SER A 89 14.40 13.07 14.44
C SER A 89 14.26 13.12 15.95
N TYR A 90 15.13 13.87 16.64
CA TYR A 90 15.03 14.10 18.08
C TYR A 90 15.68 15.43 18.51
N ALA A 91 15.33 15.89 19.70
CA ALA A 91 16.05 16.94 20.37
C ALA A 91 16.49 16.46 21.76
N LEU A 92 17.70 16.82 22.18
CA LEU A 92 18.26 16.38 23.45
C LEU A 92 18.64 17.61 24.29
N ALA A 93 18.15 17.65 25.54
CA ALA A 93 18.48 18.66 26.48
C ALA A 93 19.12 18.05 27.76
N PRO A 94 20.19 18.64 28.31
CA PRO A 94 20.74 18.22 29.57
C PRO A 94 19.70 18.32 30.68
N SER A 95 19.60 17.29 31.55
CA SER A 95 18.76 17.34 32.73
C SER A 95 19.37 18.25 33.79
N ARG A 96 18.60 18.71 34.75
CA ARG A 96 19.10 19.57 35.84
C ARG A 96 20.20 18.92 36.72
N HIS A 97 20.36 17.59 36.63
CA HIS A 97 21.41 16.82 37.32
C HIS A 97 22.51 16.34 36.39
N HIS A 98 22.59 16.87 35.19
CA HIS A 98 23.63 16.54 34.22
C HIS A 98 24.99 16.89 34.77
N MET A 99 25.92 15.93 34.77
CA MET A 99 27.28 16.07 35.29
C MET A 99 27.37 16.54 36.76
N LEU A 100 26.33 16.29 37.56
CA LEU A 100 26.33 16.60 39.01
C LEU A 100 26.25 15.29 39.81
N ALA A 101 27.00 15.25 40.93
CA ALA A 101 26.92 14.14 41.88
C ALA A 101 25.54 14.13 42.58
N LYS A 102 24.89 12.95 42.62
CA LYS A 102 23.61 12.77 43.27
C LYS A 102 23.55 11.43 44.01
N ASP A 103 23.02 11.41 45.23
CA ASP A 103 22.74 10.18 46.00
C ASP A 103 23.98 9.26 46.17
N GLY A 104 25.20 9.83 46.21
CA GLY A 104 26.45 9.09 46.35
C GLY A 104 27.03 8.55 45.05
N GLN A 105 26.38 8.79 43.90
CA GLN A 105 26.87 8.44 42.59
C GLN A 105 27.79 9.51 41.99
N ALA A 106 28.76 9.10 41.18
CA ALA A 106 29.66 10.01 40.46
C ALA A 106 28.88 10.86 39.44
N PRO A 107 29.37 12.10 39.14
CA PRO A 107 28.83 12.92 38.06
C PRO A 107 28.81 12.16 36.75
N ARG A 108 27.65 12.11 36.12
CA ARG A 108 27.46 11.41 34.84
C ARG A 108 26.57 12.19 33.88
N PRO A 109 26.65 11.95 32.53
CA PRO A 109 25.75 12.57 31.58
C PRO A 109 24.30 12.13 31.83
N LYS A 110 23.38 13.09 31.95
CA LYS A 110 21.93 12.85 32.11
C LYS A 110 21.17 13.78 31.20
N TYR A 111 20.28 13.22 30.38
CA TYR A 111 19.57 13.94 29.35
C TYR A 111 18.07 13.62 29.35
N HIS A 112 17.27 14.55 28.81
CA HIS A 112 15.93 14.31 28.34
C HIS A 112 15.94 14.35 26.81
N VAL A 113 15.41 13.32 26.18
CA VAL A 113 15.36 13.18 24.71
C VAL A 113 13.92 13.32 24.25
N TYR A 114 13.65 14.33 23.43
CA TYR A 114 12.33 14.71 22.92
C TYR A 114 12.21 14.24 21.49
N PHE A 115 11.25 13.36 21.23
CA PHE A 115 10.97 12.83 19.90
C PHE A 115 9.68 13.46 19.37
N PRO A 116 9.67 14.09 18.17
CA PRO A 116 8.44 14.42 17.49
C PRO A 116 7.70 13.14 17.09
N ILE A 117 6.40 13.13 17.24
CA ILE A 117 5.53 12.00 16.90
C ILE A 117 4.28 12.48 16.18
N ALA A 118 3.57 11.59 15.49
CA ALA A 118 2.21 11.85 15.07
C ALA A 118 1.34 12.15 16.29
N VAL A 119 0.33 13.04 16.14
CA VAL A 119 -0.51 13.45 17.27
C VAL A 119 -1.22 12.24 17.86
N CYS A 120 -0.82 11.88 19.10
CA CYS A 120 -1.44 10.81 19.88
C CYS A 120 -2.53 11.41 20.78
N THR A 121 -3.76 10.89 20.72
CA THR A 121 -4.93 11.42 21.43
C THR A 121 -5.39 10.54 22.60
N HIS A 122 -4.75 9.41 22.85
CA HIS A 122 -5.09 8.47 23.93
C HIS A 122 -3.89 8.26 24.86
N ALA A 123 -4.14 8.31 26.18
CA ALA A 123 -3.09 8.16 27.18
C ALA A 123 -2.43 6.77 27.17
N ASP A 124 -3.21 5.73 26.88
CA ASP A 124 -2.74 4.34 26.86
C ASP A 124 -1.84 4.08 25.65
N ASP A 125 -2.19 4.62 24.47
CA ASP A 125 -1.36 4.55 23.25
C ASP A 125 -0.05 5.31 23.44
N TYR A 126 -0.11 6.48 24.09
CA TYR A 126 1.09 7.27 24.43
C TYR A 126 2.03 6.51 25.37
N ALA A 127 1.49 5.86 26.40
CA ALA A 127 2.27 5.04 27.32
C ALA A 127 2.80 3.77 26.64
N ALA A 128 2.02 3.13 25.74
CA ALA A 128 2.44 1.99 24.94
C ALA A 128 3.62 2.37 24.02
N LEU A 129 3.56 3.53 23.35
CA LEU A 129 4.68 4.04 22.54
C LEU A 129 5.95 4.22 23.37
N LYS A 130 5.87 4.78 24.58
CA LYS A 130 7.03 4.92 25.48
C LYS A 130 7.62 3.57 25.87
N ARG A 131 6.79 2.56 26.16
CA ARG A 131 7.24 1.18 26.43
C ARG A 131 7.94 0.57 25.21
N ALA A 132 7.39 0.78 24.02
CA ALA A 132 7.98 0.31 22.78
C ALA A 132 9.33 0.99 22.49
N ILE A 133 9.46 2.28 22.72
CA ILE A 133 10.75 3.02 22.62
C ILE A 133 11.77 2.46 23.63
N HIS A 134 11.38 2.25 24.88
CA HIS A 134 12.29 1.65 25.88
C HIS A 134 12.70 0.22 25.50
N LYS A 135 11.80 -0.57 24.95
CA LYS A 135 12.09 -1.94 24.48
C LYS A 135 13.08 -1.92 23.30
N ALA A 136 12.91 -1.00 22.35
CA ALA A 136 13.78 -0.86 21.19
C ALA A 136 15.14 -0.26 21.56
N PHE A 137 15.15 0.68 22.50
CA PHE A 137 16.34 1.41 22.98
C PHE A 137 16.45 1.32 24.50
N PRO A 138 16.99 0.22 25.05
CA PRO A 138 17.09 0.00 26.51
C PRO A 138 18.01 0.97 27.26
N VAL A 139 18.64 1.89 26.55
CA VAL A 139 19.45 2.97 27.14
C VAL A 139 18.60 4.03 27.85
N PHE A 140 17.30 4.11 27.52
CA PHE A 140 16.36 4.98 28.20
C PHE A 140 15.84 4.37 29.50
N ASP A 141 15.51 5.24 30.48
CA ASP A 141 14.98 4.79 31.78
C ASP A 141 13.58 4.17 31.65
N GLY A 142 13.40 2.96 32.19
CA GLY A 142 12.14 2.23 32.24
C GLY A 142 11.14 2.72 33.32
N ASN A 143 11.53 3.64 34.21
CA ASN A 143 10.69 4.07 35.34
C ASN A 143 9.73 5.23 35.02
N ALA A 144 9.78 5.79 33.82
CA ALA A 144 9.08 7.04 33.46
C ALA A 144 8.18 6.90 32.21
N LEU A 145 7.51 5.77 32.06
CA LEU A 145 6.79 5.39 30.84
C LEU A 145 5.30 5.76 30.85
N ASP A 146 4.79 6.43 31.89
CA ASP A 146 3.38 6.86 31.97
C ASP A 146 3.09 8.11 31.12
N ALA A 147 1.80 8.34 30.82
CA ALA A 147 1.34 9.47 30.03
C ALA A 147 1.25 10.80 30.82
N ALA A 148 1.54 10.79 32.10
CA ALA A 148 1.52 11.98 32.96
C ALA A 148 2.91 12.38 33.48
N ARG A 149 3.97 11.94 32.82
CA ARG A 149 5.35 12.30 33.15
C ARG A 149 5.55 13.81 33.04
N PHE A 150 6.15 14.43 34.09
CA PHE A 150 6.63 15.81 34.02
C PHE A 150 8.15 15.85 34.11
N ILE A 151 8.73 16.92 33.61
CA ILE A 151 10.17 17.15 33.55
C ILE A 151 10.49 18.41 34.33
N TYR A 152 11.53 18.33 35.13
CA TYR A 152 12.01 19.50 35.86
C TYR A 152 12.73 20.46 34.91
N GLY A 153 12.49 21.74 35.10
CA GLY A 153 13.22 22.79 34.39
C GLY A 153 14.71 22.72 34.65
N ALA A 154 15.49 22.94 33.60
CA ALA A 154 16.95 22.99 33.62
C ALA A 154 17.44 24.27 32.95
N ASP A 155 18.42 24.94 33.52
CA ASP A 155 19.12 26.07 32.90
C ASP A 155 20.28 25.50 32.07
N CYS A 156 20.04 25.24 30.82
CA CYS A 156 21.03 24.70 29.88
C CYS A 156 21.38 25.75 28.83
N THR A 157 22.65 25.73 28.38
CA THR A 157 23.17 26.65 27.35
C THR A 157 23.31 25.98 25.98
N GLU A 158 23.30 24.64 25.95
CA GLU A 158 23.48 23.86 24.76
C GLU A 158 22.48 22.70 24.74
N VAL A 159 21.90 22.45 23.57
CA VAL A 159 21.01 21.33 23.28
C VAL A 159 21.38 20.75 21.93
N VAL A 160 21.11 19.49 21.71
CA VAL A 160 21.22 18.89 20.37
C VAL A 160 19.87 18.98 19.68
N TRP A 161 19.88 19.36 18.42
CA TRP A 161 18.71 19.42 17.56
C TRP A 161 19.00 18.63 16.28
N HIS A 162 18.61 17.35 16.29
CA HIS A 162 18.88 16.41 15.23
C HIS A 162 17.64 16.24 14.34
N GLU A 163 17.74 16.55 13.05
CA GLU A 163 16.69 16.37 12.07
C GLU A 163 16.99 15.13 11.21
N GLY A 164 16.38 14.01 11.58
CA GLY A 164 16.41 12.78 10.82
C GLY A 164 15.32 12.73 9.73
N TRP A 165 15.23 11.59 9.07
CA TRP A 165 14.29 11.34 7.98
C TRP A 165 12.97 10.70 8.45
N VAL A 166 12.94 10.13 9.66
CA VAL A 166 11.80 9.43 10.26
C VAL A 166 11.53 9.95 11.67
N THR A 167 10.31 9.76 12.16
CA THR A 167 9.95 9.99 13.56
C THR A 167 10.07 8.68 14.35
N ILE A 168 10.19 8.77 15.67
CA ILE A 168 10.38 7.59 16.53
C ILE A 168 9.17 6.65 16.51
N ASP A 169 7.96 7.16 16.35
CA ASP A 169 6.72 6.40 16.25
C ASP A 169 6.55 5.71 14.88
N GLU A 170 7.26 6.15 13.86
CA GLU A 170 7.39 5.44 12.57
C GLU A 170 8.41 4.31 12.64
N GLU A 171 9.44 4.43 13.50
CA GLU A 171 10.52 3.44 13.66
C GLU A 171 10.17 2.37 14.70
N VAL A 172 9.45 2.73 15.78
CA VAL A 172 9.14 1.84 16.89
C VAL A 172 7.68 1.40 16.84
N GLN A 173 7.43 0.08 16.80
CA GLN A 173 6.08 -0.46 16.78
C GLN A 173 5.49 -0.57 18.18
N ILE A 174 4.25 -0.09 18.34
CA ILE A 174 3.41 -0.38 19.48
C ILE A 174 2.86 -1.80 19.27
N GLU A 175 3.34 -2.77 20.05
CA GLU A 175 2.67 -4.05 20.16
C GLU A 175 1.34 -3.77 20.90
N GLU A 176 0.21 -4.04 20.26
CA GLU A 176 -1.05 -4.17 21.01
C GLU A 176 -0.84 -5.31 22.00
N ASP A 177 -1.15 -5.08 23.26
CA ASP A 177 -1.09 -6.10 24.31
C ASP A 177 -2.08 -7.24 23.96
N GLU A 178 -1.64 -8.17 23.09
CA GLU A 178 -2.21 -9.50 23.07
C GLU A 178 -1.74 -10.17 24.37
N GLU A 179 -2.69 -10.57 25.19
CA GLU A 179 -2.46 -11.37 26.37
C GLU A 179 -1.42 -12.45 26.08
N ASP A 180 -0.39 -12.47 26.91
CA ASP A 180 0.72 -13.42 26.94
C ASP A 180 0.21 -14.86 26.80
N THR A 181 0.12 -15.35 25.56
CA THR A 181 0.07 -16.75 25.24
C THR A 181 1.37 -17.12 24.51
N SER A 182 2.44 -17.20 25.30
CA SER A 182 3.65 -17.92 24.92
C SER A 182 3.32 -19.41 24.82
N THR A 183 2.70 -19.82 23.72
CA THR A 183 2.65 -21.22 23.29
C THR A 183 3.23 -21.29 21.90
N GLY A 184 4.30 -22.07 21.76
CA GLY A 184 5.04 -22.25 20.54
C GLY A 184 4.16 -22.44 19.29
N GLY A 185 4.35 -21.56 18.33
CA GLY A 185 4.14 -21.75 16.91
C GLY A 185 2.79 -22.31 16.46
N VAL A 186 1.65 -21.90 17.04
CA VAL A 186 0.33 -22.31 16.55
C VAL A 186 -0.05 -21.50 15.31
N ILE A 187 -0.36 -22.19 14.19
CA ILE A 187 -0.79 -21.56 12.93
C ILE A 187 -2.32 -21.39 12.99
N GLN A 188 -2.80 -20.16 13.04
CA GLN A 188 -4.21 -19.77 13.25
C GLN A 188 -5.12 -20.01 12.04
N ALA A 189 -6.42 -20.23 12.28
CA ALA A 189 -7.46 -20.30 11.26
C ALA A 189 -7.44 -19.05 10.37
N GLY A 190 -7.43 -19.23 9.04
CA GLY A 190 -7.38 -18.14 8.04
C GLY A 190 -6.01 -17.98 7.35
N THR A 191 -4.91 -18.35 8.01
CA THR A 191 -3.57 -18.32 7.41
C THR A 191 -2.97 -19.71 7.18
N ARG A 192 -3.62 -20.78 7.67
CA ARG A 192 -3.11 -22.17 7.65
C ARG A 192 -2.72 -22.65 6.28
N ASN A 193 -3.63 -22.55 5.30
CA ASN A 193 -3.39 -23.05 3.95
C ASN A 193 -2.22 -22.34 3.27
N ASN A 194 -2.13 -21.02 3.41
CA ASN A 194 -1.06 -20.22 2.84
C ASN A 194 0.29 -20.50 3.50
N THR A 195 0.31 -20.58 4.83
CA THR A 195 1.53 -20.89 5.58
C THR A 195 2.06 -22.28 5.24
N LEU A 196 1.18 -23.29 5.23
CA LEU A 196 1.57 -24.66 4.89
C LEU A 196 1.91 -24.84 3.41
N SER A 197 1.25 -24.12 2.49
CA SER A 197 1.60 -24.16 1.06
C SER A 197 3.01 -23.64 0.80
N ARG A 198 3.37 -22.50 1.45
CA ARG A 198 4.72 -21.95 1.39
C ARG A 198 5.76 -22.90 2.02
N PHE A 199 5.43 -23.46 3.17
CA PHE A 199 6.30 -24.39 3.87
C PHE A 199 6.51 -25.67 3.04
N ALA A 200 5.45 -26.26 2.46
CA ALA A 200 5.54 -27.41 1.58
C ALA A 200 6.41 -27.12 0.34
N GLY A 201 6.25 -25.93 -0.28
CA GLY A 201 7.06 -25.51 -1.42
C GLY A 201 8.56 -25.46 -1.08
N ARG A 202 8.91 -24.92 0.09
CA ARG A 202 10.31 -24.85 0.57
C ARG A 202 10.88 -26.24 0.88
N VAL A 203 10.10 -27.07 1.55
CA VAL A 203 10.52 -28.44 1.90
C VAL A 203 10.73 -29.28 0.65
N VAL A 204 9.82 -29.19 -0.33
CA VAL A 204 9.97 -29.93 -1.61
C VAL A 204 11.13 -29.38 -2.44
N LYS A 205 11.36 -28.05 -2.44
CA LYS A 205 12.52 -27.44 -3.12
C LYS A 205 13.84 -27.93 -2.52
N ARG A 206 13.90 -28.11 -1.18
CA ARG A 206 15.12 -28.47 -0.45
C ARG A 206 15.41 -29.99 -0.44
N TYR A 207 14.39 -30.79 -0.23
CA TYR A 207 14.55 -32.24 -0.01
C TYR A 207 13.97 -33.08 -1.16
N GLY A 208 13.48 -32.44 -2.22
CA GLY A 208 12.72 -33.12 -3.25
C GLY A 208 11.36 -33.62 -2.74
N ALA A 209 10.61 -34.34 -3.58
CA ALA A 209 9.34 -35.00 -3.19
C ALA A 209 9.64 -36.35 -2.51
N THR A 210 10.38 -36.36 -1.40
CA THR A 210 10.80 -37.54 -0.62
C THR A 210 9.86 -37.78 0.57
N ASP A 211 9.88 -39.01 1.11
CA ASP A 211 9.13 -39.37 2.31
C ASP A 211 9.56 -38.48 3.51
N LYS A 212 10.86 -38.20 3.64
CA LYS A 212 11.38 -37.31 4.68
C LYS A 212 10.83 -35.88 4.54
N ALA A 213 10.75 -35.37 3.31
CA ALA A 213 10.16 -34.05 3.05
C ALA A 213 8.67 -34.00 3.44
N HIS A 214 7.95 -35.09 3.18
CA HIS A 214 6.54 -35.20 3.55
C HIS A 214 6.34 -35.31 5.08
N GLU A 215 7.22 -36.02 5.79
CA GLU A 215 7.21 -36.06 7.26
C GLU A 215 7.41 -34.68 7.88
N ILE A 216 8.42 -33.92 7.43
CA ILE A 216 8.69 -32.54 7.87
C ILE A 216 7.47 -31.63 7.62
N PHE A 217 6.80 -31.79 6.48
CA PHE A 217 5.58 -31.04 6.17
C PHE A 217 4.43 -31.39 7.13
N LEU A 218 4.24 -32.66 7.46
CA LEU A 218 3.20 -33.11 8.38
C LEU A 218 3.47 -32.65 9.82
N GLU A 219 4.72 -32.66 10.28
CA GLU A 219 5.11 -32.12 11.60
C GLU A 219 4.77 -30.61 11.71
N GLU A 220 4.95 -29.83 10.64
CA GLU A 220 4.56 -28.42 10.64
C GLU A 220 3.04 -28.26 10.62
N ALA A 221 2.33 -29.14 9.91
CA ALA A 221 0.87 -29.12 9.85
C ALA A 221 0.21 -29.42 11.19
N GLU A 222 0.85 -30.17 12.11
CA GLU A 222 0.37 -30.42 13.47
C GLU A 222 0.28 -29.14 14.31
N LYS A 223 0.97 -28.06 13.93
CA LYS A 223 0.91 -26.77 14.61
C LYS A 223 -0.34 -25.94 14.25
N CYS A 224 -1.19 -26.42 13.33
CA CYS A 224 -2.40 -25.72 12.92
C CYS A 224 -3.56 -25.88 13.92
N ASP A 225 -4.19 -24.78 14.30
CA ASP A 225 -5.40 -24.79 15.13
C ASP A 225 -6.53 -23.98 14.45
N PRO A 226 -7.67 -24.62 14.13
CA PRO A 226 -7.94 -26.07 14.15
C PRO A 226 -7.12 -26.84 13.09
N PRO A 227 -6.84 -28.12 13.27
CA PRO A 227 -6.06 -28.91 12.32
C PRO A 227 -6.73 -28.98 10.93
N LEU A 228 -5.92 -29.11 9.87
CA LEU A 228 -6.42 -29.33 8.52
C LEU A 228 -6.84 -30.80 8.34
N SER A 229 -7.78 -31.01 7.41
CA SER A 229 -8.16 -32.36 7.00
C SER A 229 -7.08 -33.03 6.15
N ASP A 230 -7.03 -34.37 6.16
CA ASP A 230 -6.10 -35.14 5.34
C ASP A 230 -6.21 -34.82 3.82
N GLU A 231 -7.39 -34.42 3.37
CA GLU A 231 -7.63 -34.04 1.96
C GLU A 231 -7.01 -32.68 1.64
N GLU A 232 -7.10 -31.72 2.55
CA GLU A 232 -6.49 -30.41 2.41
C GLU A 232 -4.94 -30.53 2.45
N LEU A 233 -4.40 -31.30 3.37
CA LEU A 233 -2.95 -31.55 3.46
C LEU A 233 -2.40 -32.22 2.19
N LYS A 234 -3.12 -33.21 1.67
CA LYS A 234 -2.76 -33.86 0.37
C LYS A 234 -2.80 -32.85 -0.77
N THR A 235 -3.80 -31.98 -0.81
CA THR A 235 -3.93 -30.98 -1.88
C THR A 235 -2.77 -29.99 -1.86
N ILE A 236 -2.37 -29.50 -0.66
CA ILE A 236 -1.24 -28.60 -0.48
C ILE A 236 0.07 -29.29 -0.91
N TRP A 237 0.30 -30.51 -0.45
CA TRP A 237 1.49 -31.27 -0.80
C TRP A 237 1.62 -31.54 -2.31
N TYR A 238 0.53 -32.00 -2.93
CA TYR A 238 0.55 -32.25 -4.39
C TYR A 238 0.77 -30.97 -5.19
N SER A 239 0.24 -29.85 -4.76
CA SER A 239 0.47 -28.55 -5.38
C SER A 239 1.94 -28.14 -5.31
N ALA A 240 2.59 -28.30 -4.15
CA ALA A 240 4.01 -28.01 -3.97
C ALA A 240 4.90 -28.89 -4.84
N VAL A 241 4.61 -30.21 -4.90
CA VAL A 241 5.34 -31.16 -5.75
C VAL A 241 5.17 -30.85 -7.24
N LYS A 242 3.94 -30.49 -7.66
CA LYS A 242 3.64 -30.11 -9.05
C LYS A 242 4.37 -28.83 -9.44
N PHE A 243 4.43 -27.85 -8.52
CA PHE A 243 5.15 -26.60 -8.72
C PHE A 243 6.66 -26.84 -8.87
N ALA A 244 7.26 -27.63 -7.97
CA ALA A 244 8.67 -27.99 -8.07
C ALA A 244 9.02 -28.68 -9.40
N LYS A 245 8.16 -29.60 -9.89
CA LYS A 245 8.34 -30.25 -11.19
C LYS A 245 8.21 -29.27 -12.37
N LYS A 246 7.37 -28.22 -12.26
CA LYS A 246 7.25 -27.17 -13.28
C LYS A 246 8.53 -26.33 -13.37
N ILE A 247 9.13 -26.01 -12.21
CA ILE A 247 10.43 -25.29 -12.15
C ILE A 247 11.56 -26.15 -12.75
N GLN A 248 11.60 -27.43 -12.46
CA GLN A 248 12.58 -28.36 -13.01
C GLN A 248 12.52 -28.51 -14.54
N GLY A 249 11.40 -28.16 -15.16
CA GLY A 249 11.19 -28.22 -16.62
C GLY A 249 11.46 -26.91 -17.36
N GLN A 250 11.97 -25.86 -16.71
CA GLN A 250 12.24 -24.57 -17.37
C GLN A 250 13.66 -24.54 -17.98
N ASP A 251 13.78 -23.91 -19.17
CA ASP A 251 15.08 -23.66 -19.81
C ASP A 251 15.97 -22.81 -18.90
N GLY A 252 17.13 -23.35 -18.52
CA GLY A 252 18.07 -22.69 -17.60
C GLY A 252 17.98 -23.18 -16.14
N TYR A 253 17.09 -24.13 -15.84
CA TYR A 253 17.12 -24.82 -14.54
C TYR A 253 18.34 -25.75 -14.46
N VAL A 254 19.19 -25.53 -13.47
CA VAL A 254 20.29 -26.44 -13.14
C VAL A 254 19.84 -27.22 -11.90
N PRO A 255 19.75 -28.58 -11.96
CA PRO A 255 19.42 -29.39 -10.81
C PRO A 255 20.44 -29.19 -9.69
N PRO A 256 20.04 -29.28 -8.41
CA PRO A 256 21.00 -29.24 -7.28
C PRO A 256 22.17 -30.20 -7.37
N ASP A 257 21.96 -31.36 -8.00
CA ASP A 257 22.98 -32.38 -8.20
C ASP A 257 24.09 -31.99 -9.22
N ASP A 258 23.76 -31.12 -10.19
CA ASP A 258 24.70 -30.66 -11.23
C ASP A 258 25.59 -29.46 -10.75
N TYR A 259 25.20 -28.77 -9.65
CA TYR A 259 26.04 -27.76 -9.00
C TYR A 259 27.19 -28.35 -8.17
N ASN A 260 27.13 -29.65 -7.86
CA ASN A 260 28.07 -30.29 -6.97
C ASN A 260 29.42 -30.69 -7.62
N ASP A 261 29.54 -30.66 -8.95
CA ASP A 261 30.79 -31.10 -9.62
C ASP A 261 31.86 -30.02 -9.70
N ASP A 262 31.55 -28.73 -9.55
CA ASP A 262 32.55 -27.64 -9.59
C ASP A 262 32.96 -27.07 -8.21
N PHE A 263 32.25 -27.39 -7.13
CA PHE A 263 32.56 -26.93 -5.76
C PHE A 263 32.39 -28.07 -4.72
N GLY A 264 33.22 -29.02 -4.76
CA GLY A 264 33.58 -29.97 -3.66
C GLY A 264 32.51 -30.34 -2.65
N GLY A 265 31.68 -31.32 -2.96
CA GLY A 265 31.25 -32.41 -2.08
C GLY A 265 30.25 -32.16 -0.96
N GLY A 266 29.04 -32.71 -1.09
CA GLY A 266 28.30 -33.35 -0.01
C GLY A 266 27.01 -32.73 0.49
N GLU A 267 25.93 -33.48 0.27
CA GLU A 267 24.68 -33.50 1.03
C GLU A 267 23.96 -32.17 1.28
N GLY A 268 22.89 -31.92 0.54
CA GLY A 268 21.82 -30.91 0.79
C GLY A 268 22.33 -29.51 1.03
N ASP A 269 21.90 -28.52 0.23
CA ASP A 269 22.35 -27.11 0.35
C ASP A 269 22.35 -26.64 1.81
N SER A 270 23.51 -26.64 2.46
CA SER A 270 23.68 -26.15 3.83
C SER A 270 23.30 -24.68 3.91
N LEU A 271 22.55 -24.27 4.94
CA LEU A 271 22.23 -22.88 5.23
C LEU A 271 23.42 -22.10 5.84
N LYS A 272 24.58 -22.77 5.92
CA LYS A 272 25.81 -22.19 6.42
C LYS A 272 26.37 -21.16 5.44
N PRO A 273 26.58 -19.89 5.84
CA PRO A 273 27.21 -18.90 4.99
C PRO A 273 28.69 -19.24 4.72
N ASP A 274 29.19 -18.89 3.53
CA ASP A 274 30.60 -19.00 3.17
C ASP A 274 31.49 -18.18 4.10
N ASP A 275 31.01 -17.01 4.50
CA ASP A 275 31.62 -16.17 5.52
C ASP A 275 30.58 -15.74 6.58
N TYR A 276 31.04 -15.57 7.83
CA TYR A 276 30.17 -15.17 8.95
C TYR A 276 30.01 -13.67 9.07
N SER A 277 29.77 -13.00 7.93
CA SER A 277 29.46 -11.57 7.82
C SER A 277 27.98 -11.34 7.53
N ASP A 278 27.55 -10.07 7.55
CA ASP A 278 26.20 -9.68 7.11
C ASP A 278 25.99 -9.94 5.62
N VAL A 279 27.06 -9.84 4.81
CA VAL A 279 27.02 -10.13 3.38
C VAL A 279 26.82 -11.63 3.14
N GLY A 280 27.57 -12.49 3.82
CA GLY A 280 27.40 -13.95 3.73
C GLY A 280 25.99 -14.36 4.16
N GLN A 281 25.48 -13.80 5.25
CA GLN A 281 24.12 -14.06 5.73
C GLN A 281 23.05 -13.62 4.72
N ALA A 282 23.18 -12.41 4.14
CA ALA A 282 22.26 -11.91 3.14
C ALA A 282 22.25 -12.75 1.86
N ARG A 283 23.42 -13.28 1.42
CA ARG A 283 23.50 -14.17 0.27
C ARG A 283 22.70 -15.44 0.46
N VAL A 284 22.83 -16.09 1.62
CA VAL A 284 22.08 -17.31 1.93
C VAL A 284 20.59 -16.98 2.04
N LEU A 285 20.20 -15.89 2.72
CA LEU A 285 18.82 -15.45 2.79
C LEU A 285 18.22 -15.23 1.37
N CYS A 286 18.95 -14.53 0.49
CA CYS A 286 18.47 -14.27 -0.87
C CYS A 286 18.43 -15.52 -1.74
N ARG A 287 19.32 -16.49 -1.51
CA ARG A 287 19.28 -17.79 -2.18
C ARG A 287 18.00 -18.55 -1.81
N GLU A 288 17.66 -18.60 -0.53
CA GLU A 288 16.52 -19.37 -0.03
C GLU A 288 15.18 -18.66 -0.25
N TYR A 289 15.13 -17.32 -0.12
CA TYR A 289 13.92 -16.53 -0.14
C TYR A 289 13.82 -15.54 -1.32
N GLY A 290 14.78 -15.56 -2.25
CA GLY A 290 14.80 -14.63 -3.38
C GLY A 290 13.61 -14.76 -4.33
N ASP A 291 12.91 -15.89 -4.34
CA ASP A 291 11.72 -16.10 -5.15
C ASP A 291 10.47 -15.46 -4.51
N GLU A 292 10.45 -15.28 -3.21
CA GLU A 292 9.32 -14.73 -2.45
C GLU A 292 9.63 -13.40 -1.73
N LEU A 293 10.85 -12.85 -1.89
CA LEU A 293 11.26 -11.57 -1.31
C LEU A 293 11.88 -10.69 -2.40
N LYS A 294 11.30 -9.53 -2.64
CA LYS A 294 11.80 -8.52 -3.59
C LYS A 294 11.86 -7.15 -2.93
N PHE A 295 12.61 -6.25 -3.55
CA PHE A 295 12.73 -4.86 -3.12
C PHE A 295 12.56 -3.91 -4.30
N THR A 296 11.83 -2.82 -4.10
CA THR A 296 11.82 -1.67 -5.04
C THR A 296 11.97 -0.36 -4.27
N ALA A 297 12.55 0.65 -4.87
CA ALA A 297 12.68 1.97 -4.24
C ALA A 297 11.34 2.63 -3.90
N ALA A 298 10.26 2.30 -4.62
CA ALA A 298 8.94 2.90 -4.41
C ALA A 298 8.10 2.19 -3.34
N THR A 299 8.30 0.88 -3.15
CA THR A 299 7.49 0.07 -2.22
C THR A 299 8.24 -0.32 -0.96
N ASP A 300 9.60 -0.30 -0.96
CA ASP A 300 10.47 -1.00 -0.02
C ASP A 300 10.39 -2.53 -0.25
N PHE A 301 10.50 -3.37 0.77
CA PHE A 301 10.34 -4.80 0.61
C PHE A 301 8.90 -5.18 0.28
N ILE A 302 8.78 -6.15 -0.61
CA ILE A 302 7.54 -6.88 -0.88
C ILE A 302 7.79 -8.37 -0.72
N ARG A 303 6.82 -9.09 -0.19
CA ARG A 303 6.87 -10.54 -0.03
C ARG A 303 5.68 -11.20 -0.73
N PHE A 304 5.96 -12.31 -1.40
CA PHE A 304 4.91 -13.17 -1.93
C PHE A 304 4.30 -13.99 -0.79
N ASP A 305 3.00 -13.86 -0.54
CA ASP A 305 2.31 -14.53 0.56
C ASP A 305 1.76 -15.93 0.19
N GLY A 306 1.99 -16.37 -1.03
CA GLY A 306 1.46 -17.60 -1.61
C GLY A 306 0.40 -17.34 -2.68
N GLU A 307 -0.22 -16.16 -2.68
CA GLU A 307 -1.25 -15.74 -3.61
C GLU A 307 -0.87 -14.46 -4.35
N VAL A 308 -0.28 -13.48 -3.64
CA VAL A 308 0.01 -12.14 -4.16
C VAL A 308 1.28 -11.55 -3.55
N TRP A 309 1.90 -10.59 -4.22
CA TRP A 309 3.00 -9.81 -3.66
C TRP A 309 2.44 -8.67 -2.79
N VAL A 310 2.77 -8.70 -1.50
CA VAL A 310 2.32 -7.73 -0.50
C VAL A 310 3.44 -6.76 -0.15
N GLU A 311 3.13 -5.46 -0.12
CA GLU A 311 4.02 -4.41 0.37
C GLU A 311 3.90 -4.35 1.90
N ASP A 312 4.81 -5.02 2.59
CA ASP A 312 4.88 -5.02 4.04
C ASP A 312 6.30 -5.37 4.52
N LYS A 313 6.94 -4.39 5.19
CA LYS A 313 8.30 -4.56 5.75
C LYS A 313 8.34 -5.66 6.82
N GLN A 314 7.25 -5.86 7.57
CA GLN A 314 7.17 -6.88 8.62
C GLN A 314 7.21 -8.29 8.03
N MET A 315 6.58 -8.49 6.89
CA MET A 315 6.65 -9.78 6.18
C MET A 315 8.08 -10.11 5.74
N ALA A 316 8.92 -9.10 5.42
CA ALA A 316 10.34 -9.32 5.14
C ALA A 316 11.11 -9.70 6.40
N VAL A 317 10.82 -9.08 7.55
CA VAL A 317 11.38 -9.47 8.85
C VAL A 317 10.93 -10.90 9.19
N GLY A 318 9.65 -11.23 9.00
CA GLY A 318 9.11 -12.59 9.18
C GLY A 318 9.84 -13.61 8.32
N ALA A 319 10.10 -13.33 7.03
CA ALA A 319 10.89 -14.20 6.17
C ALA A 319 12.32 -14.45 6.70
N CYS A 320 12.95 -13.39 7.23
CA CYS A 320 14.28 -13.50 7.84
C CYS A 320 14.24 -14.34 9.14
N VAL A 321 13.21 -14.21 9.96
CA VAL A 321 13.02 -15.02 11.18
C VAL A 321 12.82 -16.48 10.82
N GLU A 322 11.93 -16.80 9.88
CA GLU A 322 11.72 -18.16 9.37
C GLU A 322 13.03 -18.76 8.84
N PHE A 323 13.81 -17.97 8.08
CA PHE A 323 15.13 -18.38 7.62
C PHE A 323 16.07 -18.71 8.78
N LEU A 324 16.10 -17.88 9.83
CA LEU A 324 16.95 -18.10 10.99
C LEU A 324 16.53 -19.32 11.83
N ASP A 325 15.25 -19.66 11.85
CA ASP A 325 14.76 -20.90 12.48
C ASP A 325 15.25 -22.14 11.71
N LEU A 326 15.15 -22.12 10.37
CA LEU A 326 15.70 -23.17 9.53
C LEU A 326 17.23 -23.28 9.67
N GLN A 327 17.92 -22.13 9.71
CA GLN A 327 19.37 -22.09 9.88
C GLN A 327 19.81 -22.61 11.25
N LEU A 328 19.02 -22.37 12.31
CA LEU A 328 19.29 -22.91 13.64
C LEU A 328 19.11 -24.43 13.67
N ALA A 329 18.09 -24.96 13.03
CA ALA A 329 17.88 -26.39 12.89
C ALA A 329 19.06 -27.03 12.12
N ASP A 330 19.48 -26.44 10.99
CA ASP A 330 20.64 -26.90 10.21
C ASP A 330 21.93 -26.91 11.03
N ALA A 331 22.18 -25.89 11.85
CA ALA A 331 23.33 -25.81 12.72
C ALA A 331 23.29 -26.86 13.86
N ASN A 332 22.12 -27.16 14.41
CA ASN A 332 21.92 -28.23 15.39
C ASN A 332 22.19 -29.60 14.77
N ASP A 333 21.64 -29.87 13.60
CA ASP A 333 21.84 -31.14 12.89
C ASP A 333 23.33 -31.39 12.56
N GLU A 334 24.03 -30.33 12.09
CA GLU A 334 25.48 -30.42 11.85
C GLU A 334 26.25 -30.74 13.14
N LEU A 335 25.89 -30.04 14.23
CA LEU A 335 26.55 -30.23 15.52
C LEU A 335 26.33 -31.66 16.07
N GLU A 336 25.10 -32.16 16.05
CA GLU A 336 24.76 -33.49 16.53
C GLU A 336 25.38 -34.60 15.65
N ARG A 337 25.42 -34.39 14.33
CA ARG A 337 26.10 -35.32 13.40
C ARG A 337 27.56 -35.45 13.72
N VAL A 338 28.28 -34.37 13.94
CA VAL A 338 29.70 -34.36 14.27
C VAL A 338 29.94 -34.96 15.67
N ARG A 339 29.09 -34.67 16.65
CA ARG A 339 29.14 -35.28 17.99
C ARG A 339 29.01 -36.80 17.93
N LYS A 340 28.07 -37.29 17.14
CA LYS A 340 27.88 -38.73 16.93
C LYS A 340 29.10 -39.36 16.29
N GLN A 341 29.68 -38.73 15.27
CA GLN A 341 30.91 -39.24 14.62
C GLN A 341 32.10 -39.34 15.59
N LEU A 342 32.23 -38.37 16.52
CA LEU A 342 33.27 -38.43 17.56
C LEU A 342 33.04 -39.57 18.57
N ILE A 343 31.79 -39.83 18.96
CA ILE A 343 31.44 -40.95 19.83
C ILE A 343 31.71 -42.27 19.13
N ASP A 344 31.30 -42.38 17.86
CA ASP A 344 31.56 -43.57 17.02
C ASP A 344 33.08 -43.82 16.79
N ALA A 345 33.89 -42.75 16.80
CA ALA A 345 35.33 -42.78 16.75
C ALA A 345 36.00 -43.08 18.11
N GLY A 346 35.21 -43.34 19.18
CA GLY A 346 35.69 -43.82 20.46
C GLY A 346 35.92 -42.75 21.55
N ILE A 347 35.53 -41.49 21.31
CA ILE A 347 35.55 -40.44 22.34
C ILE A 347 34.32 -40.63 23.26
N ALA A 348 34.55 -40.53 24.59
CA ALA A 348 33.47 -40.69 25.56
C ALA A 348 32.34 -39.68 25.35
N GLU A 349 31.08 -40.11 25.38
CA GLU A 349 29.89 -39.28 25.20
C GLU A 349 29.86 -38.09 26.17
N SER A 350 30.27 -38.29 27.42
CA SER A 350 30.37 -37.24 28.43
C SER A 350 31.36 -36.13 28.04
N THR A 351 32.48 -36.52 27.40
CA THR A 351 33.53 -35.60 26.93
C THR A 351 33.04 -34.82 25.70
N VAL A 352 32.36 -35.48 24.77
CA VAL A 352 31.77 -34.84 23.59
C VAL A 352 30.67 -33.82 24.00
N LYS A 353 29.80 -34.17 24.96
CA LYS A 353 28.78 -33.27 25.52
C LYS A 353 29.37 -32.06 26.27
N ALA A 354 30.57 -32.21 26.85
CA ALA A 354 31.26 -31.11 27.51
C ALA A 354 31.90 -30.11 26.52
N GLY A 355 31.84 -30.38 25.20
CA GLY A 355 32.24 -29.49 24.12
C GLY A 355 33.72 -29.60 23.71
N SER A 356 34.10 -28.81 22.70
CA SER A 356 35.41 -28.88 22.04
C SER A 356 36.60 -28.77 22.99
N LYS A 357 36.51 -27.98 24.07
CA LYS A 357 37.58 -27.84 25.07
C LYS A 357 37.89 -29.14 25.81
N ALA A 358 36.89 -29.98 26.03
CA ALA A 358 37.07 -31.30 26.64
C ALA A 358 37.61 -32.30 25.61
N VAL A 359 37.03 -32.35 24.44
CA VAL A 359 37.43 -33.22 23.30
C VAL A 359 38.89 -32.98 22.92
N ALA A 360 39.38 -31.74 22.93
CA ALA A 360 40.76 -31.38 22.63
C ALA A 360 41.82 -32.09 23.52
N LYS A 361 41.43 -32.60 24.68
CA LYS A 361 42.34 -33.30 25.61
C LYS A 361 42.44 -34.81 25.37
N GLU A 362 41.48 -35.37 24.62
CA GLU A 362 41.35 -36.82 24.41
C GLU A 362 41.55 -37.20 22.94
N VAL A 363 41.51 -36.26 22.03
CA VAL A 363 41.63 -36.49 20.58
C VAL A 363 43.06 -36.81 20.17
N GLU A 364 43.25 -37.87 19.41
CA GLU A 364 44.58 -38.31 18.87
C GLU A 364 44.47 -38.72 17.38
N GLY A 365 45.53 -38.47 16.62
CA GLY A 365 45.72 -39.00 15.25
C GLY A 365 44.61 -38.70 14.28
N ASP A 366 43.95 -39.73 13.77
CA ASP A 366 42.90 -39.62 12.74
C ASP A 366 41.62 -38.91 13.22
N GLN A 367 41.43 -38.73 14.54
CA GLN A 367 40.29 -38.03 15.12
C GLN A 367 40.42 -36.50 15.03
N LEU A 368 41.60 -35.95 14.69
CA LEU A 368 41.83 -34.51 14.58
C LEU A 368 40.90 -33.86 13.54
N GLY A 369 40.58 -34.56 12.44
CA GLY A 369 39.64 -34.07 11.44
C GLY A 369 38.21 -33.83 12.01
N LEU A 370 37.73 -34.78 12.83
CA LEU A 370 36.45 -34.68 13.52
C LEU A 370 36.43 -33.59 14.59
N PHE A 371 37.56 -33.38 15.28
CA PHE A 371 37.72 -32.29 16.24
C PHE A 371 37.62 -30.91 15.56
N TYR A 372 38.26 -30.73 14.39
CA TYR A 372 38.10 -29.47 13.63
C TYR A 372 36.68 -29.31 13.09
N ALA A 373 36.01 -30.37 12.70
CA ALA A 373 34.61 -30.36 12.34
C ALA A 373 33.72 -29.94 13.52
N LEU A 374 33.98 -30.42 14.75
CA LEU A 374 33.27 -29.97 15.96
C LEU A 374 33.46 -28.48 16.22
N LEU A 375 34.69 -27.97 16.12
CA LEU A 375 34.97 -26.54 16.27
C LEU A 375 34.22 -25.70 15.23
N ALA A 376 34.14 -26.17 13.98
CA ALA A 376 33.41 -25.50 12.91
C ALA A 376 31.89 -25.51 13.18
N ALA A 377 31.34 -26.65 13.63
CA ALA A 377 29.92 -26.76 13.98
C ALA A 377 29.53 -25.88 15.20
N GLU A 378 30.35 -25.88 16.27
CA GLU A 378 30.16 -25.00 17.43
C GLU A 378 30.22 -23.51 17.03
N LYS A 379 31.14 -23.14 16.13
CA LYS A 379 31.23 -21.75 15.60
C LYS A 379 30.01 -21.37 14.78
N TYR A 380 29.53 -22.31 13.95
CA TYR A 380 28.31 -22.08 13.16
C TYR A 380 27.09 -21.92 14.05
N MET A 381 26.90 -22.77 15.05
CA MET A 381 25.86 -22.65 16.05
C MET A 381 25.90 -21.30 16.78
N ALA A 382 27.06 -20.88 17.26
CA ALA A 382 27.22 -19.58 17.93
C ALA A 382 26.93 -18.40 17.02
N PHE A 383 27.31 -18.51 15.74
CA PHE A 383 26.96 -17.50 14.72
C PHE A 383 25.45 -17.42 14.53
N THR A 384 24.77 -18.54 14.29
CA THR A 384 23.33 -18.59 14.04
C THR A 384 22.53 -18.02 15.23
N MET A 385 22.88 -18.42 16.46
CA MET A 385 22.26 -17.87 17.66
C MET A 385 22.40 -16.34 17.75
N LYS A 386 23.59 -15.81 17.46
CA LYS A 386 23.84 -14.36 17.47
C LYS A 386 23.02 -13.62 16.41
N ARG A 387 22.76 -14.24 15.24
CA ARG A 387 22.01 -13.62 14.13
C ARG A 387 20.52 -13.44 14.42
N ARG A 388 20.00 -14.05 15.47
CA ARG A 388 18.59 -13.93 15.90
C ARG A 388 18.29 -12.60 16.59
N ASP A 389 19.30 -11.81 16.97
CA ASP A 389 19.08 -10.45 17.47
C ASP A 389 18.60 -9.53 16.35
N TYR A 390 17.61 -8.67 16.64
CA TYR A 390 16.93 -7.78 15.68
C TYR A 390 17.90 -6.94 14.84
N LYS A 391 18.94 -6.38 15.44
CA LYS A 391 19.96 -5.60 14.73
C LYS A 391 20.64 -6.37 13.58
N TYR A 392 20.86 -7.66 13.74
CA TYR A 392 21.47 -8.48 12.70
C TYR A 392 20.46 -8.91 11.63
N ILE A 393 19.18 -9.05 12.01
CA ILE A 393 18.07 -9.24 11.07
C ILE A 393 17.99 -8.02 10.15
N THR A 394 17.95 -6.82 10.72
CA THR A 394 17.92 -5.56 9.97
C THR A 394 19.15 -5.38 9.09
N SER A 395 20.35 -5.70 9.62
CA SER A 395 21.59 -5.61 8.86
C SER A 395 21.59 -6.54 7.64
N ALA A 396 21.17 -7.81 7.82
CA ALA A 396 21.07 -8.79 6.73
C ALA A 396 20.05 -8.32 5.66
N LEU A 397 18.88 -7.82 6.08
CA LEU A 397 17.87 -7.30 5.16
C LEU A 397 18.38 -6.07 4.40
N ASN A 398 19.09 -5.13 5.04
CA ASN A 398 19.64 -3.95 4.34
C ASN A 398 20.65 -4.35 3.27
N VAL A 399 21.49 -5.35 3.51
CA VAL A 399 22.40 -5.89 2.49
C VAL A 399 21.61 -6.61 1.40
N ALA A 400 20.59 -7.40 1.75
CA ALA A 400 19.75 -8.14 0.83
C ALA A 400 19.01 -7.25 -0.17
N LYS A 401 18.67 -5.98 0.19
CA LYS A 401 18.02 -5.02 -0.71
C LYS A 401 18.64 -4.99 -2.10
N SER A 402 19.98 -4.87 -2.15
CA SER A 402 20.70 -4.81 -3.44
C SER A 402 20.65 -6.09 -4.25
N MET A 403 20.43 -7.24 -3.59
CA MET A 403 20.43 -8.56 -4.23
C MET A 403 19.06 -8.96 -4.78
N VAL A 404 17.96 -8.44 -4.17
CA VAL A 404 16.59 -8.75 -4.56
C VAL A 404 15.87 -7.57 -5.21
N THR A 405 16.60 -6.52 -5.60
CA THR A 405 16.03 -5.32 -6.23
C THR A 405 15.46 -5.65 -7.60
N ILE A 406 14.21 -5.23 -7.83
CA ILE A 406 13.53 -5.24 -9.12
C ILE A 406 13.03 -3.83 -9.47
N LYS A 407 12.68 -3.61 -10.72
CA LYS A 407 12.08 -2.35 -11.15
C LYS A 407 10.59 -2.34 -10.79
N VAL A 408 10.07 -1.16 -10.42
CA VAL A 408 8.63 -0.96 -10.20
C VAL A 408 7.79 -1.31 -11.44
N SER A 409 8.36 -1.13 -12.64
CA SER A 409 7.72 -1.47 -13.91
C SER A 409 7.57 -2.99 -14.16
N ASP A 410 8.27 -3.82 -13.41
CA ASP A 410 8.17 -5.27 -13.54
C ASP A 410 6.98 -5.84 -12.77
N LEU A 411 6.47 -5.07 -11.78
CA LEU A 411 5.26 -5.42 -11.02
C LEU A 411 4.01 -5.22 -11.86
N ASP A 412 3.09 -6.19 -11.80
CA ASP A 412 1.80 -6.19 -12.51
C ASP A 412 1.94 -6.03 -14.04
N LYS A 413 3.04 -6.51 -14.61
CA LYS A 413 3.42 -6.28 -16.01
C LYS A 413 2.54 -7.01 -17.00
N ASN A 414 2.03 -8.20 -16.66
CA ASN A 414 1.21 -8.97 -17.54
C ASN A 414 -0.28 -8.54 -17.44
N PRO A 415 -0.81 -7.83 -18.44
CA PRO A 415 -2.14 -7.24 -18.34
C PRO A 415 -3.28 -8.25 -18.39
N VAL A 416 -3.05 -9.43 -18.98
CA VAL A 416 -4.11 -10.44 -19.17
C VAL A 416 -4.24 -11.39 -17.99
N LEU A 417 -3.34 -11.36 -17.01
CA LEU A 417 -3.46 -12.17 -15.81
C LEU A 417 -4.31 -11.45 -14.76
N LEU A 418 -5.30 -12.15 -14.23
CA LEU A 418 -6.12 -11.70 -13.09
C LEU A 418 -5.95 -12.69 -11.96
N ASN A 419 -5.52 -12.20 -10.80
CA ASN A 419 -5.27 -13.02 -9.63
C ASN A 419 -6.51 -13.06 -8.73
N THR A 420 -6.93 -14.25 -8.31
CA THR A 420 -8.05 -14.50 -7.39
C THR A 420 -7.56 -15.31 -6.21
N PRO A 421 -8.27 -15.40 -5.07
CA PRO A 421 -7.82 -16.19 -3.92
C PRO A 421 -7.55 -17.67 -4.23
N PHE A 422 -8.23 -18.26 -5.21
CA PHE A 422 -8.04 -19.67 -5.55
C PHE A 422 -6.94 -19.89 -6.60
N ALA A 423 -6.83 -19.00 -7.60
CA ALA A 423 -5.93 -19.20 -8.75
C ALA A 423 -5.77 -17.91 -9.55
N THR A 424 -4.78 -17.86 -10.43
CA THR A 424 -4.60 -16.83 -11.45
C THR A 424 -5.30 -17.24 -12.75
N TYR A 425 -5.99 -16.30 -13.42
CA TYR A 425 -6.71 -16.54 -14.66
C TYR A 425 -6.10 -15.74 -15.81
N ASN A 426 -5.83 -16.41 -16.92
CA ASN A 426 -5.55 -15.73 -18.18
C ASN A 426 -6.88 -15.35 -18.86
N LEU A 427 -7.19 -14.06 -18.83
CA LEU A 427 -8.47 -13.52 -19.27
C LEU A 427 -8.76 -13.70 -20.75
N GLU A 428 -7.74 -13.84 -21.60
CA GLU A 428 -7.93 -14.14 -23.04
C GLU A 428 -8.48 -15.56 -23.27
N LYS A 429 -8.25 -16.45 -22.30
CA LYS A 429 -8.73 -17.84 -22.33
C LYS A 429 -9.99 -18.04 -21.49
N GLY A 430 -10.50 -16.98 -20.86
CA GLY A 430 -11.65 -17.03 -19.97
C GLY A 430 -11.46 -18.01 -18.81
N MET A 431 -12.52 -18.73 -18.46
CA MET A 431 -12.47 -19.72 -17.36
C MET A 431 -11.51 -20.88 -17.61
N ALA A 432 -11.22 -21.21 -18.88
CA ALA A 432 -10.21 -22.23 -19.23
C ALA A 432 -8.77 -21.75 -19.01
N GLY A 433 -8.56 -20.46 -18.72
CA GLY A 433 -7.26 -19.86 -18.49
C GLY A 433 -6.73 -19.97 -17.06
N VAL A 434 -7.35 -20.82 -16.22
CA VAL A 434 -6.94 -21.04 -14.84
C VAL A 434 -5.52 -21.62 -14.74
N GLN A 435 -4.71 -21.03 -13.85
CA GLN A 435 -3.34 -21.48 -13.54
C GLN A 435 -3.04 -21.24 -12.05
N PRO A 436 -2.14 -22.03 -11.44
CA PRO A 436 -1.67 -21.76 -10.08
C PRO A 436 -1.07 -20.36 -9.95
N HIS A 437 -1.06 -19.82 -8.72
CA HIS A 437 -0.29 -18.61 -8.41
C HIS A 437 1.19 -18.85 -8.69
N ASP A 438 1.85 -17.87 -9.30
CA ASP A 438 3.26 -17.94 -9.63
C ASP A 438 3.96 -16.66 -9.14
N PRO A 439 4.94 -16.73 -8.20
CA PRO A 439 5.66 -15.54 -7.74
C PRO A 439 6.38 -14.80 -8.88
N PHE A 440 6.73 -15.47 -9.97
CA PHE A 440 7.39 -14.85 -11.12
C PHE A 440 6.46 -13.98 -11.98
N ASP A 441 5.14 -14.10 -11.81
CA ASP A 441 4.18 -13.20 -12.43
C ASP A 441 4.21 -11.79 -11.79
N LEU A 442 4.83 -11.64 -10.62
CA LEU A 442 5.00 -10.38 -9.88
C LEU A 442 3.70 -9.59 -9.71
N ILE A 443 2.58 -10.29 -9.47
CA ILE A 443 1.27 -9.68 -9.32
C ILE A 443 1.12 -9.16 -7.89
N THR A 444 0.76 -7.86 -7.75
CA THR A 444 0.55 -7.18 -6.45
C THR A 444 -0.93 -6.95 -6.14
N LYS A 445 -1.82 -7.45 -6.96
CA LYS A 445 -3.26 -7.26 -6.84
C LYS A 445 -3.98 -8.61 -6.80
N ILE A 446 -5.11 -8.63 -6.09
CA ILE A 446 -5.94 -9.82 -5.96
C ILE A 446 -7.41 -9.41 -5.90
N THR A 447 -8.30 -10.22 -6.44
CA THR A 447 -9.75 -10.05 -6.29
C THR A 447 -10.20 -10.49 -4.90
N GLU A 448 -11.37 -10.03 -4.45
CA GLU A 448 -11.89 -10.42 -3.13
C GLU A 448 -12.49 -11.82 -3.14
N VAL A 449 -12.93 -12.30 -4.30
CA VAL A 449 -13.56 -13.60 -4.48
C VAL A 449 -13.02 -14.33 -5.71
N SER A 450 -13.08 -15.66 -5.68
CA SER A 450 -12.80 -16.51 -6.84
C SER A 450 -14.04 -16.71 -7.69
N PRO A 451 -13.92 -16.98 -9.00
CA PRO A 451 -15.06 -17.22 -9.88
C PRO A 451 -15.73 -18.56 -9.58
N GLY A 452 -17.05 -18.59 -9.67
CA GLY A 452 -17.90 -19.76 -9.45
C GLY A 452 -19.30 -19.59 -10.05
N ASP A 453 -20.15 -20.60 -9.89
CA ASP A 453 -21.54 -20.56 -10.36
C ASP A 453 -22.53 -20.13 -9.27
N GLU A 454 -22.08 -19.99 -8.05
CA GLU A 454 -22.92 -19.66 -6.89
C GLU A 454 -23.51 -18.26 -7.01
N GLY A 455 -24.86 -18.17 -6.96
CA GLY A 455 -25.61 -16.91 -7.06
C GLY A 455 -25.75 -16.34 -8.47
N MET A 456 -25.57 -17.15 -9.52
CA MET A 456 -25.71 -16.68 -10.90
C MET A 456 -27.13 -16.20 -11.21
N ASP A 457 -28.16 -16.86 -10.67
CA ASP A 457 -29.56 -16.45 -10.77
C ASP A 457 -29.80 -15.09 -10.11
N ILE A 458 -29.25 -14.88 -8.92
CA ILE A 458 -29.31 -13.60 -8.18
C ILE A 458 -28.66 -12.48 -9.00
N TRP A 459 -27.49 -12.75 -9.59
CA TRP A 459 -26.79 -11.77 -10.41
C TRP A 459 -27.55 -11.40 -11.67
N LEU A 460 -28.07 -12.38 -12.40
CA LEU A 460 -28.82 -12.13 -13.62
C LEU A 460 -30.11 -11.37 -13.35
N GLU A 461 -30.84 -11.67 -12.27
CA GLU A 461 -32.04 -10.90 -11.84
C GLU A 461 -31.67 -9.44 -11.50
N ALA A 462 -30.53 -9.23 -10.83
CA ALA A 462 -30.04 -7.89 -10.52
C ALA A 462 -29.71 -7.12 -11.81
N LEU A 463 -29.06 -7.73 -12.80
CA LEU A 463 -28.76 -7.12 -14.09
C LEU A 463 -30.03 -6.72 -14.85
N GLU A 464 -31.03 -7.61 -14.91
CA GLU A 464 -32.31 -7.32 -15.54
C GLU A 464 -33.00 -6.13 -14.87
N THR A 465 -32.91 -6.04 -13.53
CA THR A 465 -33.45 -4.92 -12.77
C THR A 465 -32.73 -3.62 -13.06
N PHE A 466 -31.41 -3.59 -13.01
CA PHE A 466 -30.60 -2.38 -13.21
C PHE A 466 -30.72 -1.82 -14.64
N PHE A 467 -30.79 -2.68 -15.63
CA PHE A 467 -30.80 -2.32 -17.06
C PHE A 467 -32.19 -2.49 -17.70
N CYS A 468 -33.26 -2.65 -16.89
CA CYS A 468 -34.65 -2.78 -17.37
C CYS A 468 -34.86 -3.88 -18.43
N GLY A 469 -34.09 -4.99 -18.33
CA GLY A 469 -34.17 -6.12 -19.26
C GLY A 469 -33.53 -5.88 -20.62
N ASP A 470 -32.81 -4.78 -20.85
CA ASP A 470 -32.09 -4.50 -22.08
C ASP A 470 -30.87 -5.40 -22.23
N GLN A 471 -31.01 -6.52 -22.95
CA GLN A 471 -29.96 -7.51 -23.09
C GLN A 471 -28.76 -7.01 -23.91
N GLU A 472 -28.97 -6.09 -24.86
CA GLU A 472 -27.86 -5.48 -25.64
C GLU A 472 -27.01 -4.60 -24.72
N LEU A 473 -27.64 -3.85 -23.81
CA LEU A 473 -26.95 -3.03 -22.82
C LEU A 473 -26.26 -3.87 -21.76
N ILE A 474 -26.86 -4.97 -21.28
CA ILE A 474 -26.26 -5.90 -20.32
C ILE A 474 -24.99 -6.54 -20.93
N GLU A 475 -25.06 -7.01 -22.17
CA GLU A 475 -23.89 -7.59 -22.85
C GLU A 475 -22.78 -6.54 -23.08
N TYR A 476 -23.14 -5.33 -23.47
CA TYR A 476 -22.24 -4.20 -23.62
C TYR A 476 -21.49 -3.91 -22.30
N VAL A 477 -22.23 -3.80 -21.20
CA VAL A 477 -21.66 -3.53 -19.88
C VAL A 477 -20.76 -4.67 -19.41
N GLN A 478 -21.12 -5.92 -19.70
CA GLN A 478 -20.26 -7.08 -19.44
C GLN A 478 -18.91 -6.97 -20.17
N MET A 479 -18.95 -6.65 -21.47
CA MET A 479 -17.73 -6.50 -22.27
C MET A 479 -16.89 -5.31 -21.81
N VAL A 480 -17.50 -4.19 -21.43
CA VAL A 480 -16.82 -3.00 -20.88
C VAL A 480 -16.11 -3.31 -19.56
N ILE A 481 -16.77 -4.04 -18.66
CA ILE A 481 -16.16 -4.46 -17.38
C ILE A 481 -15.10 -5.52 -17.64
N GLY A 482 -15.32 -6.44 -18.56
CA GLY A 482 -14.31 -7.40 -19.01
C GLY A 482 -13.07 -6.72 -19.58
N LEU A 483 -13.25 -5.66 -20.39
CA LEU A 483 -12.15 -4.83 -20.89
C LEU A 483 -11.41 -4.12 -19.75
N ALA A 484 -12.15 -3.60 -18.78
CA ALA A 484 -11.56 -2.99 -17.58
C ALA A 484 -10.75 -4.02 -16.75
N ALA A 485 -11.23 -5.28 -16.67
CA ALA A 485 -10.51 -6.35 -15.97
C ALA A 485 -9.18 -6.72 -16.64
N ILE A 486 -8.99 -6.42 -17.93
CA ILE A 486 -7.69 -6.54 -18.61
C ILE A 486 -6.86 -5.31 -18.29
N GLY A 487 -5.70 -5.50 -17.69
CA GLY A 487 -4.82 -4.43 -17.18
C GLY A 487 -4.10 -3.64 -18.27
N LYS A 488 -4.81 -3.21 -19.31
CA LYS A 488 -4.28 -2.39 -20.41
C LYS A 488 -5.39 -1.54 -21.03
N VAL A 489 -5.08 -0.29 -21.28
CA VAL A 489 -5.99 0.62 -21.99
C VAL A 489 -5.91 0.31 -23.50
N TYR A 490 -6.97 -0.23 -24.08
CA TYR A 490 -7.10 -0.45 -25.53
C TYR A 490 -7.91 0.64 -26.20
N GLU A 491 -8.92 1.19 -25.51
CA GLU A 491 -9.74 2.29 -25.95
C GLU A 491 -9.75 3.39 -24.91
N GLU A 492 -9.52 4.63 -25.33
CA GLU A 492 -9.41 5.78 -24.46
C GLU A 492 -10.79 6.38 -24.16
N PHE A 493 -11.46 5.92 -23.10
CA PHE A 493 -12.77 6.47 -22.70
C PHE A 493 -12.96 6.45 -21.20
N ILE A 494 -13.88 7.28 -20.73
CA ILE A 494 -14.45 7.30 -19.37
C ILE A 494 -15.91 6.91 -19.45
N ILE A 495 -16.35 6.09 -18.52
CA ILE A 495 -17.75 5.71 -18.37
C ILE A 495 -18.44 6.73 -17.47
N ILE A 496 -19.56 7.29 -17.92
CA ILE A 496 -20.47 8.09 -17.11
C ILE A 496 -21.75 7.28 -16.90
N ALA A 497 -21.88 6.68 -15.71
CA ALA A 497 -23.12 6.03 -15.33
C ALA A 497 -24.11 7.07 -14.81
N TYR A 498 -25.10 7.38 -15.61
CA TYR A 498 -26.04 8.48 -15.41
C TYR A 498 -27.46 8.01 -15.15
N GLY A 499 -28.18 8.76 -14.32
CA GLY A 499 -29.63 8.58 -14.10
C GLY A 499 -30.08 9.19 -12.77
N ASP A 500 -31.36 9.43 -12.63
CA ASP A 500 -31.98 9.97 -11.42
C ASP A 500 -31.81 9.02 -10.24
N GLY A 501 -31.87 9.47 -9.00
CA GLY A 501 -31.68 8.64 -7.82
C GLY A 501 -32.53 7.35 -7.78
N ALA A 502 -32.15 6.38 -6.94
CA ALA A 502 -32.81 5.11 -6.70
C ALA A 502 -32.92 4.20 -7.96
N ASN A 503 -31.85 4.06 -8.71
CA ASN A 503 -31.77 3.27 -9.95
C ASN A 503 -30.67 2.21 -9.97
N GLY A 504 -29.98 2.01 -8.84
CA GLY A 504 -28.98 0.95 -8.68
C GLY A 504 -27.56 1.27 -9.20
N LYS A 505 -27.28 2.48 -9.74
CA LYS A 505 -25.93 2.86 -10.23
C LYS A 505 -24.81 2.57 -9.25
N SER A 506 -24.90 3.17 -8.05
CA SER A 506 -23.89 3.02 -7.01
C SER A 506 -23.80 1.58 -6.50
N THR A 507 -24.95 0.91 -6.37
CA THR A 507 -25.02 -0.51 -6.00
C THR A 507 -24.23 -1.35 -6.99
N PHE A 508 -24.53 -1.24 -8.27
CA PHE A 508 -23.87 -2.01 -9.34
C PHE A 508 -22.36 -1.79 -9.35
N TRP A 509 -21.90 -0.54 -9.46
CA TRP A 509 -20.47 -0.25 -9.58
C TRP A 509 -19.68 -0.55 -8.31
N ASN A 510 -20.27 -0.33 -7.12
CA ASN A 510 -19.61 -0.69 -5.86
C ASN A 510 -19.51 -2.21 -5.68
N THR A 511 -20.52 -2.99 -6.12
CA THR A 511 -20.44 -4.46 -6.11
C THR A 511 -19.31 -4.96 -7.02
N ILE A 512 -19.24 -4.47 -8.27
CA ILE A 512 -18.15 -4.81 -9.21
C ILE A 512 -16.79 -4.44 -8.61
N ALA A 513 -16.65 -3.23 -8.04
CA ALA A 513 -15.41 -2.79 -7.42
C ALA A 513 -14.99 -3.67 -6.25
N ARG A 514 -15.95 -4.10 -5.41
CA ARG A 514 -15.70 -4.98 -4.28
C ARG A 514 -15.25 -6.37 -4.73
N VAL A 515 -15.92 -6.95 -5.74
CA VAL A 515 -15.54 -8.24 -6.33
C VAL A 515 -14.12 -8.18 -6.92
N LEU A 516 -13.76 -7.09 -7.60
CA LEU A 516 -12.42 -6.88 -8.13
C LEU A 516 -11.36 -6.64 -7.05
N GLY A 517 -11.74 -6.42 -5.80
CA GLY A 517 -10.83 -6.30 -4.67
C GLY A 517 -9.76 -5.24 -4.86
N THR A 518 -8.50 -5.61 -4.69
CA THR A 518 -7.37 -4.67 -4.81
C THR A 518 -7.12 -4.18 -6.24
N TYR A 519 -7.74 -4.78 -7.26
CA TYR A 519 -7.73 -4.26 -8.64
C TYR A 519 -8.62 -3.03 -8.83
N SER A 520 -9.56 -2.78 -7.92
CA SER A 520 -10.37 -1.56 -7.94
C SER A 520 -9.76 -0.45 -7.09
N GLY A 521 -10.13 0.79 -7.38
CA GLY A 521 -9.72 1.97 -6.63
C GLY A 521 -10.77 3.07 -6.70
N LYS A 522 -10.60 4.09 -5.87
CA LYS A 522 -11.47 5.27 -5.84
C LYS A 522 -10.62 6.53 -6.02
N ILE A 523 -11.16 7.52 -6.71
CA ILE A 523 -10.60 8.86 -6.79
C ILE A 523 -11.66 9.89 -6.40
N SER A 524 -11.22 11.04 -5.89
CA SER A 524 -12.12 12.17 -5.67
C SER A 524 -12.67 12.69 -7.00
N SER A 525 -13.98 12.92 -7.08
CA SER A 525 -14.58 13.61 -8.23
C SER A 525 -14.04 15.02 -8.45
N ASP A 526 -13.44 15.64 -7.42
CA ASP A 526 -12.78 16.93 -7.50
C ASP A 526 -11.60 16.95 -8.50
N ILE A 527 -10.91 15.82 -8.67
CA ILE A 527 -9.84 15.68 -9.68
C ILE A 527 -10.40 15.82 -11.10
N LEU A 528 -11.63 15.34 -11.30
CA LEU A 528 -12.31 15.40 -12.59
C LEU A 528 -13.02 16.74 -12.83
N THR A 529 -13.00 17.69 -11.86
CA THR A 529 -13.67 18.99 -11.96
C THR A 529 -12.70 20.14 -12.12
N MET A 530 -13.13 21.18 -12.84
CA MET A 530 -12.34 22.41 -12.99
C MET A 530 -12.49 23.32 -11.77
N GLY A 531 -11.40 23.97 -11.38
CA GLY A 531 -11.40 25.01 -10.33
C GLY A 531 -10.88 24.53 -8.98
N ASN A 532 -10.76 23.25 -8.74
CA ASN A 532 -10.20 22.70 -7.50
C ASN A 532 -8.67 22.57 -7.60
N LYS A 533 -7.95 23.18 -6.64
CA LYS A 533 -6.50 23.01 -6.51
C LYS A 533 -6.22 21.79 -5.64
N VAL A 534 -6.48 20.60 -6.17
CA VAL A 534 -6.11 19.35 -5.48
C VAL A 534 -4.72 18.94 -5.95
N ASN A 535 -3.86 18.57 -5.00
CA ASN A 535 -2.61 17.90 -5.37
C ASN A 535 -2.92 16.46 -5.75
N ALA A 536 -3.06 16.20 -7.05
CA ALA A 536 -3.44 14.90 -7.56
C ALA A 536 -2.32 13.83 -7.48
N GLN A 537 -1.09 14.21 -7.19
CA GLN A 537 0.07 13.31 -7.24
C GLN A 537 -0.05 12.07 -6.31
N PRO A 538 -0.45 12.21 -5.04
CA PRO A 538 -0.63 11.03 -4.17
C PRO A 538 -1.76 10.12 -4.63
N GLU A 539 -2.91 10.70 -5.07
CA GLU A 539 -4.03 9.90 -5.58
C GLU A 539 -3.67 9.18 -6.88
N MET A 540 -2.84 9.80 -7.75
CA MET A 540 -2.31 9.14 -8.95
C MET A 540 -1.40 7.95 -8.61
N ALA A 541 -0.66 8.02 -7.50
CA ALA A 541 0.20 6.92 -7.07
C ALA A 541 -0.60 5.65 -6.70
N GLU A 542 -1.82 5.83 -6.18
CA GLU A 542 -2.72 4.72 -5.82
C GLU A 542 -3.34 4.03 -7.06
N LEU A 543 -3.26 4.64 -8.25
CA LEU A 543 -3.83 4.07 -9.48
C LEU A 543 -2.96 2.97 -10.09
N LYS A 544 -1.69 2.85 -9.69
CA LYS A 544 -0.80 1.83 -10.25
C LYS A 544 -1.34 0.42 -10.02
N GLY A 545 -1.44 -0.35 -11.10
CA GLY A 545 -1.96 -1.73 -11.08
C GLY A 545 -3.48 -1.84 -10.88
N LYS A 546 -4.19 -0.72 -10.67
CA LYS A 546 -5.66 -0.71 -10.65
C LYS A 546 -6.21 -0.90 -12.05
N ARG A 547 -7.37 -1.55 -12.14
CA ARG A 547 -8.07 -1.86 -13.40
C ARG A 547 -9.43 -1.18 -13.52
N LEU A 548 -10.08 -0.93 -12.38
CA LEU A 548 -11.33 -0.17 -12.32
C LEU A 548 -11.18 0.95 -11.30
N ILE A 549 -11.41 2.18 -11.73
CA ILE A 549 -11.37 3.36 -10.86
C ILE A 549 -12.75 3.99 -10.80
N ILE A 550 -13.27 4.18 -9.60
CA ILE A 550 -14.55 4.80 -9.37
C ILE A 550 -14.36 6.24 -8.88
N ALA A 551 -15.01 7.18 -9.57
CA ALA A 551 -15.27 8.54 -9.08
C ALA A 551 -16.75 8.64 -8.74
N SER A 552 -17.07 9.08 -7.54
CA SER A 552 -18.46 9.23 -7.09
C SER A 552 -18.93 10.66 -7.19
N GLU A 553 -20.22 10.79 -7.25
CA GLU A 553 -21.07 11.98 -7.35
C GLU A 553 -20.40 13.35 -7.51
N MET A 554 -20.75 14.03 -8.58
CA MET A 554 -20.42 15.45 -8.80
C MET A 554 -21.57 16.34 -8.39
N GLN A 555 -21.26 17.54 -7.92
CA GLN A 555 -22.27 18.58 -7.69
C GLN A 555 -22.89 19.03 -9.02
N GLU A 556 -24.11 19.48 -8.97
CA GLU A 556 -24.81 20.04 -10.13
C GLU A 556 -24.06 21.26 -10.68
N GLY A 557 -24.02 21.38 -12.01
CA GLY A 557 -23.45 22.53 -12.72
C GLY A 557 -21.92 22.60 -12.75
N VAL A 558 -21.19 21.63 -12.17
CA VAL A 558 -19.72 21.59 -12.25
C VAL A 558 -19.23 21.34 -13.68
N ARG A 559 -18.04 21.85 -13.99
CA ARG A 559 -17.40 21.69 -15.29
C ARG A 559 -16.35 20.59 -15.23
N LEU A 560 -16.38 19.68 -16.20
CA LEU A 560 -15.42 18.59 -16.32
C LEU A 560 -14.01 19.12 -16.66
N ASN A 561 -13.00 18.62 -15.96
CA ASN A 561 -11.59 18.86 -16.28
C ASN A 561 -11.17 17.93 -17.43
N THR A 562 -11.38 18.39 -18.65
CA THR A 562 -11.12 17.58 -19.86
C THR A 562 -9.66 17.18 -20.03
N ALA A 563 -8.72 17.99 -19.51
CA ALA A 563 -7.29 17.66 -19.54
C ALA A 563 -6.99 16.47 -18.62
N MET A 564 -7.53 16.46 -17.40
CA MET A 564 -7.36 15.36 -16.45
C MET A 564 -8.05 14.09 -16.94
N VAL A 565 -9.26 14.19 -17.50
CA VAL A 565 -9.95 13.02 -18.09
C VAL A 565 -9.11 12.44 -19.23
N LYS A 566 -8.59 13.27 -20.14
CA LYS A 566 -7.70 12.80 -21.21
C LYS A 566 -6.46 12.11 -20.67
N GLN A 567 -5.85 12.62 -19.61
CA GLN A 567 -4.67 12.02 -18.99
C GLN A 567 -5.00 10.67 -18.33
N LEU A 568 -6.10 10.57 -17.59
CA LEU A 568 -6.50 9.34 -16.89
C LEU A 568 -6.92 8.21 -17.83
N CYS A 569 -7.48 8.55 -19.00
CA CYS A 569 -7.90 7.55 -20.00
C CYS A 569 -6.85 7.31 -21.09
N SER A 570 -5.70 8.00 -21.02
CA SER A 570 -4.64 7.91 -22.04
C SER A 570 -3.85 6.61 -21.94
N THR A 571 -3.17 6.29 -23.03
CA THR A 571 -2.10 5.30 -23.07
C THR A 571 -0.74 5.91 -22.74
N ASP A 572 -0.67 7.21 -22.41
CA ASP A 572 0.57 7.88 -22.05
C ASP A 572 0.97 7.58 -20.59
N GLU A 573 2.26 7.62 -20.33
CA GLU A 573 2.82 7.39 -19.00
C GLU A 573 2.40 8.48 -18.01
N ILE A 574 1.96 8.09 -16.83
CA ILE A 574 1.59 8.98 -15.72
C ILE A 574 2.73 9.06 -14.72
N GLN A 575 3.14 10.28 -14.38
CA GLN A 575 4.04 10.54 -13.26
C GLN A 575 3.24 10.63 -11.96
N ALA A 576 3.67 9.90 -10.94
CA ALA A 576 3.04 9.87 -9.63
C ALA A 576 4.10 9.88 -8.52
N CYS A 577 3.69 10.27 -7.32
CA CYS A 577 4.58 10.33 -6.16
C CYS A 577 3.77 9.97 -4.91
N LYS A 578 4.13 8.88 -4.22
CA LYS A 578 3.64 8.60 -2.87
C LYS A 578 4.20 9.65 -1.92
N LYS A 579 3.45 9.98 -0.87
CA LYS A 579 3.90 10.94 0.14
C LYS A 579 5.23 10.45 0.74
N TYR A 580 6.24 11.30 0.72
CA TYR A 580 7.60 11.02 1.23
C TYR A 580 8.37 9.90 0.50
N LYS A 581 8.01 9.56 -0.73
CA LYS A 581 8.73 8.60 -1.57
C LYS A 581 9.19 9.28 -2.87
N ASP A 582 10.14 8.65 -3.56
CA ASP A 582 10.60 9.14 -4.86
C ASP A 582 9.49 9.08 -5.92
N PRO A 583 9.42 10.08 -6.84
CA PRO A 583 8.52 10.02 -7.98
C PRO A 583 8.79 8.79 -8.86
N PHE A 584 7.73 8.18 -9.33
CA PHE A 584 7.80 7.07 -10.27
C PHE A 584 6.83 7.26 -11.43
N HIS A 585 7.03 6.50 -12.50
CA HIS A 585 6.20 6.52 -13.69
C HIS A 585 5.52 5.17 -13.87
N PHE A 586 4.29 5.18 -14.36
CA PHE A 586 3.56 3.97 -14.70
C PHE A 586 2.63 4.17 -15.89
N MET A 587 2.39 3.11 -16.66
CA MET A 587 1.39 3.09 -17.72
C MET A 587 0.01 2.89 -17.11
N PRO A 588 -1.01 3.68 -17.49
CA PRO A 588 -2.39 3.44 -17.08
C PRO A 588 -2.86 2.04 -17.49
N ALA A 589 -3.50 1.35 -16.55
CA ALA A 589 -4.03 0.01 -16.72
C ALA A 589 -5.54 -0.05 -16.37
N HIS A 590 -6.17 1.11 -16.20
CA HIS A 590 -7.48 1.23 -15.60
C HIS A 590 -8.51 1.88 -16.53
N GLN A 591 -9.75 1.50 -16.30
CA GLN A 591 -10.94 2.16 -16.80
C GLN A 591 -11.55 3.03 -15.70
N VAL A 592 -11.87 4.28 -16.03
CA VAL A 592 -12.50 5.21 -15.09
C VAL A 592 -14.01 5.20 -15.25
N VAL A 593 -14.72 5.12 -14.12
CA VAL A 593 -16.18 5.21 -14.05
C VAL A 593 -16.56 6.36 -13.15
N LEU A 594 -17.35 7.28 -13.65
CA LEU A 594 -18.04 8.32 -12.90
C LEU A 594 -19.51 7.95 -12.79
N TYR A 595 -20.04 7.66 -11.61
CA TYR A 595 -21.49 7.57 -11.44
C TYR A 595 -22.04 8.86 -10.84
N THR A 596 -23.06 9.42 -11.47
CA THR A 596 -23.61 10.73 -11.09
C THR A 596 -25.09 10.86 -11.42
N ASN A 597 -25.79 11.73 -10.67
CA ASN A 597 -27.15 12.15 -10.97
C ASN A 597 -27.17 13.38 -11.89
N HIS A 598 -26.06 14.09 -12.03
CA HIS A 598 -25.94 15.30 -12.83
C HIS A 598 -24.78 15.18 -13.79
N LEU A 599 -25.05 15.29 -15.08
CA LEU A 599 -24.01 15.29 -16.09
C LEU A 599 -23.16 16.57 -15.96
N PRO A 600 -21.81 16.44 -15.84
CA PRO A 600 -20.96 17.62 -15.72
C PRO A 600 -20.92 18.41 -17.02
N ARG A 601 -20.79 19.74 -16.96
CA ARG A 601 -20.67 20.56 -18.16
C ARG A 601 -19.37 20.30 -18.91
N VAL A 602 -19.46 20.08 -20.21
CA VAL A 602 -18.31 19.84 -21.10
C VAL A 602 -18.16 21.03 -22.05
N GLY A 603 -16.93 21.39 -22.43
CA GLY A 603 -16.73 22.42 -23.43
C GLY A 603 -17.24 21.96 -24.80
N ALA A 604 -18.17 22.72 -25.39
CA ALA A 604 -18.88 22.35 -26.62
C ALA A 604 -17.98 22.01 -27.84
N ASN A 605 -16.75 22.54 -27.88
CA ASN A 605 -15.89 22.51 -29.05
C ASN A 605 -14.67 21.59 -28.88
N ASP A 606 -14.70 20.61 -27.98
CA ASP A 606 -13.61 19.64 -27.79
C ASP A 606 -14.04 18.24 -28.25
N ASP A 607 -14.01 18.00 -29.56
CA ASP A 607 -14.29 16.67 -30.14
C ASP A 607 -13.38 15.57 -29.55
N GLY A 608 -12.21 15.95 -29.07
CA GLY A 608 -11.27 15.04 -28.42
C GLY A 608 -11.81 14.50 -27.09
N ILE A 609 -12.66 15.23 -26.36
CA ILE A 609 -13.31 14.71 -25.15
C ILE A 609 -14.56 13.91 -25.50
N TRP A 610 -15.40 14.38 -26.46
CA TRP A 610 -16.66 13.73 -26.78
C TRP A 610 -16.48 12.28 -27.23
N ARG A 611 -15.45 11.97 -28.01
CA ARG A 611 -15.13 10.58 -28.40
C ARG A 611 -14.72 9.69 -27.22
N ARG A 612 -14.36 10.30 -26.09
CA ARG A 612 -13.94 9.60 -24.86
C ARG A 612 -15.07 9.42 -23.85
N LEU A 613 -16.20 10.05 -24.04
CA LEU A 613 -17.33 9.94 -23.11
C LEU A 613 -18.25 8.81 -23.55
N LYS A 614 -18.49 7.84 -22.67
CA LYS A 614 -19.47 6.78 -22.82
C LYS A 614 -20.53 6.93 -21.73
N VAL A 615 -21.76 7.29 -22.10
CA VAL A 615 -22.87 7.47 -21.15
C VAL A 615 -23.69 6.21 -21.08
N ILE A 616 -23.68 5.54 -19.92
CA ILE A 616 -24.50 4.37 -19.64
C ILE A 616 -25.73 4.84 -18.83
N PRO A 617 -26.93 4.84 -19.42
CA PRO A 617 -28.13 5.28 -18.71
C PRO A 617 -28.64 4.21 -17.75
N PHE A 618 -28.93 4.58 -16.52
CA PHE A 618 -29.60 3.79 -15.51
C PHE A 618 -31.03 4.29 -15.34
N ASN A 619 -31.95 3.70 -16.08
CA ASN A 619 -33.35 4.12 -16.18
C ASN A 619 -34.28 3.39 -15.20
N ALA A 620 -33.75 2.43 -14.45
CA ALA A 620 -34.51 1.69 -13.44
C ALA A 620 -35.09 2.63 -12.37
N LYS A 621 -36.25 2.28 -11.84
CA LYS A 621 -36.89 2.96 -10.69
C LYS A 621 -37.13 1.92 -9.59
N ILE A 622 -36.18 1.79 -8.70
CA ILE A 622 -36.21 0.81 -7.62
C ILE A 622 -36.97 1.43 -6.44
N LYS A 623 -38.14 0.87 -6.12
CA LYS A 623 -39.05 1.38 -5.06
C LYS A 623 -39.75 0.25 -4.32
N GLY A 624 -40.12 0.50 -3.06
CA GLY A 624 -40.92 -0.43 -2.28
C GLY A 624 -40.18 -1.71 -1.94
N ASN A 625 -40.76 -2.87 -2.24
CA ASN A 625 -40.18 -4.18 -1.91
C ASN A 625 -38.90 -4.51 -2.70
N SER A 626 -38.64 -3.80 -3.81
CA SER A 626 -37.41 -3.93 -4.58
C SER A 626 -36.25 -3.08 -4.04
N ASP A 627 -36.51 -2.22 -3.05
CA ASP A 627 -35.49 -1.41 -2.38
C ASP A 627 -34.88 -2.18 -1.20
N ILE A 628 -33.95 -3.04 -1.52
CA ILE A 628 -33.21 -3.85 -0.53
C ILE A 628 -32.08 -2.97 0.05
N LYS A 629 -32.09 -2.76 1.36
CA LYS A 629 -31.00 -2.05 2.04
C LYS A 629 -29.70 -2.83 1.95
N ASN A 630 -28.58 -2.12 1.73
CA ASN A 630 -27.26 -2.70 1.59
C ASN A 630 -27.20 -3.76 0.47
N TYR A 631 -27.93 -3.54 -0.63
CA TYR A 631 -28.02 -4.52 -1.71
C TYR A 631 -26.66 -4.84 -2.36
N ALA A 632 -25.71 -3.92 -2.32
CA ALA A 632 -24.33 -4.19 -2.78
C ALA A 632 -23.64 -5.26 -1.93
N ASP A 633 -23.83 -5.23 -0.60
CA ASP A 633 -23.30 -6.25 0.32
C ASP A 633 -23.99 -7.59 0.08
N TYR A 634 -25.31 -7.57 -0.06
CA TYR A 634 -26.10 -8.79 -0.36
C TYR A 634 -25.62 -9.46 -1.67
N LEU A 635 -25.45 -8.69 -2.75
CA LEU A 635 -24.95 -9.21 -4.02
C LEU A 635 -23.52 -9.77 -3.90
N PHE A 636 -22.66 -9.08 -3.19
CA PHE A 636 -21.30 -9.55 -2.94
C PHE A 636 -21.28 -10.89 -2.18
N GLU A 637 -22.05 -10.98 -1.08
CA GLU A 637 -22.06 -12.15 -0.21
C GLU A 637 -22.73 -13.38 -0.85
N ASN A 638 -23.77 -13.16 -1.67
CA ASN A 638 -24.59 -14.25 -2.22
C ASN A 638 -24.35 -14.52 -3.70
N ALA A 639 -23.67 -13.64 -4.44
CA ALA A 639 -23.41 -13.78 -5.87
C ALA A 639 -21.97 -13.39 -6.29
N GLY A 640 -21.08 -13.10 -5.32
CA GLY A 640 -19.70 -12.69 -5.62
C GLY A 640 -18.97 -13.62 -6.59
N PRO A 641 -18.97 -14.95 -6.39
CA PRO A 641 -18.35 -15.89 -7.31
C PRO A 641 -18.94 -15.84 -8.74
N ALA A 642 -20.26 -15.73 -8.87
CA ALA A 642 -20.93 -15.62 -10.16
C ALA A 642 -20.58 -14.30 -10.88
N ILE A 643 -20.50 -13.20 -10.12
CA ILE A 643 -20.09 -11.89 -10.64
C ILE A 643 -18.67 -11.96 -11.17
N MET A 644 -17.74 -12.59 -10.42
CA MET A 644 -16.36 -12.75 -10.87
C MET A 644 -16.26 -13.59 -12.14
N LYS A 645 -17.01 -14.70 -12.23
CA LYS A 645 -17.11 -15.51 -13.43
C LYS A 645 -17.65 -14.70 -14.60
N TRP A 646 -18.72 -13.93 -14.41
CA TRP A 646 -19.33 -13.06 -15.43
C TRP A 646 -18.34 -12.00 -15.94
N ILE A 647 -17.47 -11.45 -15.09
CA ILE A 647 -16.39 -10.52 -15.47
C ILE A 647 -15.36 -11.23 -16.35
N ILE A 648 -14.91 -12.43 -15.96
CA ILE A 648 -13.92 -13.21 -16.73
C ILE A 648 -14.48 -13.59 -18.10
N GLU A 649 -15.75 -14.03 -18.18
CA GLU A 649 -16.42 -14.30 -19.43
C GLU A 649 -16.56 -13.05 -20.32
N GLY A 650 -16.81 -11.87 -19.72
CA GLY A 650 -16.79 -10.58 -20.40
C GLY A 650 -15.41 -10.25 -20.99
N ALA A 651 -14.34 -10.52 -20.24
CA ALA A 651 -12.97 -10.33 -20.71
C ALA A 651 -12.62 -11.27 -21.89
N GLU A 652 -13.06 -12.51 -21.84
CA GLU A 652 -12.91 -13.45 -22.96
C GLU A 652 -13.67 -12.97 -24.21
N LYS A 653 -14.93 -12.52 -24.05
CA LYS A 653 -15.74 -11.97 -25.14
C LYS A 653 -15.05 -10.80 -25.82
N VAL A 654 -14.59 -9.82 -25.05
CA VAL A 654 -13.95 -8.63 -25.61
C VAL A 654 -12.58 -8.95 -26.22
N SER A 655 -11.84 -9.93 -25.71
CA SER A 655 -10.59 -10.40 -26.31
C SER A 655 -10.84 -11.04 -27.69
N LYS A 656 -11.88 -11.84 -27.80
CA LYS A 656 -12.33 -12.41 -29.10
C LYS A 656 -12.80 -11.34 -30.11
N ALA A 657 -13.29 -10.20 -29.62
CA ALA A 657 -13.66 -9.03 -30.41
C ALA A 657 -12.47 -8.07 -30.70
N ASN A 658 -11.22 -8.55 -30.56
CA ASN A 658 -9.99 -7.73 -30.69
C ASN A 658 -9.98 -6.49 -29.80
N HIS A 659 -10.47 -6.60 -28.57
CA HIS A 659 -10.55 -5.56 -27.56
C HIS A 659 -11.35 -4.32 -27.97
N LYS A 660 -12.34 -4.51 -28.86
CA LYS A 660 -13.26 -3.46 -29.30
C LYS A 660 -14.66 -3.73 -28.78
N VAL A 661 -15.28 -2.67 -28.23
CA VAL A 661 -16.64 -2.72 -27.73
C VAL A 661 -17.51 -1.74 -28.52
N ALA A 662 -18.43 -2.27 -29.33
CA ALA A 662 -19.35 -1.44 -30.11
C ALA A 662 -20.44 -0.86 -29.21
N ASP A 663 -20.60 0.47 -29.23
CA ASP A 663 -21.64 1.13 -28.42
C ASP A 663 -23.04 0.74 -28.93
N PRO A 664 -23.95 0.25 -28.07
CA PRO A 664 -25.34 0.04 -28.43
C PRO A 664 -26.07 1.35 -28.71
N LYS A 665 -27.23 1.28 -29.35
CA LYS A 665 -27.98 2.50 -29.70
C LYS A 665 -28.29 3.36 -28.50
N VAL A 666 -28.68 2.77 -27.37
CA VAL A 666 -29.04 3.49 -26.14
C VAL A 666 -27.87 4.30 -25.58
N VAL A 667 -26.63 3.80 -25.69
CA VAL A 667 -25.42 4.52 -25.26
C VAL A 667 -25.10 5.67 -26.23
N ARG A 668 -25.20 5.42 -27.56
CA ARG A 668 -24.98 6.48 -28.57
C ARG A 668 -25.99 7.61 -28.43
N ASP A 669 -27.26 7.27 -28.29
CA ASP A 669 -28.35 8.25 -28.12
C ASP A 669 -28.16 9.08 -26.84
N ALA A 670 -27.71 8.45 -25.73
CA ALA A 670 -27.40 9.13 -24.47
C ALA A 670 -26.21 10.10 -24.61
N VAL A 671 -25.18 9.72 -25.34
CA VAL A 671 -24.02 10.60 -25.60
C VAL A 671 -24.43 11.77 -26.50
N GLU A 672 -25.26 11.54 -27.52
CA GLU A 672 -25.74 12.59 -28.41
C GLU A 672 -26.64 13.59 -27.66
N ALA A 673 -27.59 13.11 -26.88
CA ALA A 673 -28.41 13.97 -26.01
C ALA A 673 -27.56 14.81 -25.06
N TYR A 674 -26.53 14.19 -24.45
CA TYR A 674 -25.60 14.91 -23.57
C TYR A 674 -24.80 15.98 -24.33
N ARG A 675 -24.40 15.70 -25.58
CA ARG A 675 -23.71 16.67 -26.43
C ARG A 675 -24.62 17.82 -26.84
N GLU A 676 -25.88 17.52 -27.20
CA GLU A 676 -26.90 18.53 -27.51
C GLU A 676 -27.15 19.45 -26.30
N ASP A 677 -27.33 18.89 -25.09
CA ASP A 677 -27.54 19.69 -23.87
C ASP A 677 -26.35 20.62 -23.55
N ASN A 678 -25.14 20.28 -23.99
CA ASN A 678 -23.95 21.10 -23.81
C ASN A 678 -23.68 22.07 -24.98
N ASP A 679 -24.47 22.02 -26.05
CA ASP A 679 -24.33 22.95 -27.20
C ASP A 679 -24.99 24.32 -26.91
N TRP A 680 -24.44 25.00 -25.92
CA TRP A 680 -24.87 26.33 -25.52
C TRP A 680 -24.91 27.34 -26.68
N LEU A 681 -24.02 27.17 -27.70
CA LEU A 681 -23.98 28.05 -28.85
C LEU A 681 -25.09 27.74 -29.83
N GLY A 682 -25.34 26.46 -30.10
CA GLY A 682 -26.48 26.03 -30.92
C GLY A 682 -27.82 26.51 -30.32
N HIS A 683 -28.02 26.36 -29.02
CA HIS A 683 -29.20 26.83 -28.31
C HIS A 683 -29.37 28.37 -28.42
N PHE A 684 -28.29 29.14 -28.15
CA PHE A 684 -28.31 30.59 -28.31
C PHE A 684 -28.67 31.00 -29.75
N ILE A 685 -28.05 30.35 -30.75
CA ILE A 685 -28.30 30.62 -32.17
C ILE A 685 -29.74 30.28 -32.52
N ALA A 686 -30.21 29.10 -32.14
CA ALA A 686 -31.59 28.65 -32.44
C ALA A 686 -32.67 29.56 -31.82
N GLU A 687 -32.47 29.99 -30.60
CA GLU A 687 -33.44 30.82 -29.88
C GLU A 687 -33.37 32.30 -30.27
N CYS A 688 -32.19 32.88 -30.34
CA CYS A 688 -31.99 34.32 -30.48
C CYS A 688 -31.62 34.79 -31.88
N CYS A 689 -31.27 33.90 -32.82
CA CYS A 689 -30.70 34.29 -34.10
C CYS A 689 -31.43 33.68 -35.31
N GLU A 690 -31.26 34.33 -36.45
CA GLU A 690 -31.54 33.79 -37.77
C GLU A 690 -30.22 33.59 -38.51
N VAL A 691 -30.09 32.46 -39.22
CA VAL A 691 -28.86 32.08 -39.95
C VAL A 691 -29.11 32.06 -41.44
N ASP A 692 -28.34 32.87 -42.17
CA ASP A 692 -28.33 32.90 -43.61
C ASP A 692 -27.03 33.57 -44.08
N ASP A 693 -26.41 33.08 -45.15
CA ASP A 693 -25.13 33.59 -45.66
C ASP A 693 -25.18 35.11 -46.02
N SER A 694 -26.36 35.68 -46.22
CA SER A 694 -26.52 37.08 -46.51
C SER A 694 -26.60 37.98 -45.26
N PHE A 695 -26.68 37.38 -44.06
CA PHE A 695 -26.87 38.12 -42.82
C PHE A 695 -25.55 38.58 -42.21
N GLU A 696 -25.62 39.73 -41.58
CA GLU A 696 -24.50 40.29 -40.82
C GLU A 696 -25.02 40.92 -39.53
N GLU A 697 -24.32 40.68 -38.42
CA GLU A 697 -24.66 41.28 -37.13
C GLU A 697 -23.42 42.00 -36.56
N LYS A 698 -23.64 43.12 -35.82
CA LYS A 698 -22.54 43.79 -35.14
C LYS A 698 -22.02 42.92 -34.02
N SER A 699 -20.71 42.69 -34.04
CA SER A 699 -20.02 41.82 -33.07
C SER A 699 -20.33 42.23 -31.60
N GLY A 700 -20.34 43.53 -31.28
CA GLY A 700 -20.64 44.01 -29.92
C GLY A 700 -22.08 43.73 -29.47
N GLU A 701 -23.06 43.97 -30.34
CA GLU A 701 -24.47 43.71 -30.07
C GLU A 701 -24.75 42.22 -29.95
N PHE A 702 -24.13 41.44 -30.80
CA PHE A 702 -24.21 39.98 -30.79
C PHE A 702 -23.75 39.37 -29.46
N TYR A 703 -22.60 39.83 -28.94
CA TYR A 703 -22.11 39.37 -27.63
C TYR A 703 -22.97 39.87 -26.47
N GLN A 704 -23.52 41.08 -26.54
CA GLN A 704 -24.43 41.59 -25.50
C GLN A 704 -25.73 40.78 -25.43
N GLN A 705 -26.26 40.39 -26.57
CA GLN A 705 -27.46 39.52 -26.62
C GLN A 705 -27.16 38.12 -26.05
N TYR A 706 -25.98 37.56 -26.36
CA TYR A 706 -25.52 36.34 -25.75
C TYR A 706 -25.42 36.45 -24.20
N ARG A 707 -24.90 37.56 -23.70
CA ARG A 707 -24.86 37.82 -22.25
C ARG A 707 -26.25 37.88 -21.63
N ALA A 708 -27.16 38.56 -22.27
CA ALA A 708 -28.56 38.68 -21.82
C ALA A 708 -29.22 37.29 -21.77
N TYR A 709 -29.07 36.52 -22.82
CA TYR A 709 -29.53 35.12 -22.90
C TYR A 709 -29.00 34.26 -21.76
N CYS A 710 -27.69 34.32 -21.50
CA CYS A 710 -27.10 33.57 -20.40
C CYS A 710 -27.62 33.96 -19.02
N ILE A 711 -27.82 35.27 -18.78
CA ILE A 711 -28.38 35.80 -17.52
C ILE A 711 -29.81 35.28 -17.32
N GLN A 712 -30.62 35.30 -18.37
CA GLN A 712 -32.01 34.88 -18.33
C GLN A 712 -32.15 33.38 -18.05
N ASN A 713 -31.29 32.57 -18.67
CA ASN A 713 -31.31 31.10 -18.57
C ASN A 713 -30.43 30.55 -17.45
N GLY A 714 -29.80 31.41 -16.62
CA GLY A 714 -28.90 30.98 -15.56
C GLY A 714 -27.62 30.30 -16.07
N GLU A 715 -27.20 30.61 -17.30
CA GLU A 715 -26.06 30.02 -17.94
C GLU A 715 -24.74 30.75 -17.65
N TYR A 716 -23.65 30.08 -17.77
CA TYR A 716 -22.31 30.67 -17.60
C TYR A 716 -21.96 31.59 -18.75
N ILE A 717 -21.65 32.85 -18.44
CA ILE A 717 -21.22 33.84 -19.43
C ILE A 717 -19.76 33.63 -19.79
N ARG A 718 -19.49 33.21 -21.00
CA ARG A 718 -18.12 33.01 -21.50
C ARG A 718 -17.45 34.35 -21.83
N SER A 719 -16.11 34.35 -21.77
CA SER A 719 -15.35 35.53 -22.18
C SER A 719 -15.58 35.85 -23.66
N THR A 720 -15.36 37.12 -24.06
CA THR A 720 -15.46 37.53 -25.47
C THR A 720 -14.55 36.71 -26.37
N THR A 721 -13.37 36.33 -25.87
CA THR A 721 -12.41 35.51 -26.61
C THR A 721 -12.93 34.08 -26.86
N ASP A 722 -13.48 33.43 -25.84
CA ASP A 722 -14.05 32.09 -25.94
C ASP A 722 -15.31 32.07 -26.81
N PHE A 723 -16.18 33.08 -26.63
CA PHE A 723 -17.41 33.25 -27.43
C PHE A 723 -17.08 33.34 -28.92
N TYR A 724 -16.19 34.26 -29.30
CA TYR A 724 -15.87 34.43 -30.70
C TYR A 724 -15.02 33.30 -31.30
N SER A 725 -14.23 32.62 -30.48
CA SER A 725 -13.56 31.39 -30.91
C SER A 725 -14.57 30.29 -31.24
N ALA A 726 -15.65 30.20 -30.47
CA ALA A 726 -16.74 29.25 -30.76
C ALA A 726 -17.53 29.63 -32.01
N ILE A 727 -17.83 30.91 -32.18
CA ILE A 727 -18.50 31.47 -33.38
C ILE A 727 -17.71 31.16 -34.65
N ASP A 728 -16.35 31.41 -34.63
CA ASP A 728 -15.46 31.14 -35.75
C ASP A 728 -15.42 29.63 -36.10
N LYS A 729 -15.44 28.74 -35.08
CA LYS A 729 -15.50 27.30 -35.27
C LYS A 729 -16.86 26.79 -35.78
N ALA A 730 -17.92 27.46 -35.43
CA ALA A 730 -19.26 27.14 -35.93
C ALA A 730 -19.50 27.58 -37.40
N GLY A 731 -18.48 28.17 -38.02
CA GLY A 731 -18.54 28.57 -39.44
C GLY A 731 -18.91 30.02 -39.67
N PHE A 732 -19.19 30.79 -38.61
CA PHE A 732 -19.42 32.23 -38.71
C PHE A 732 -18.09 32.95 -38.58
N TYR A 733 -17.80 33.91 -39.49
CA TYR A 733 -16.51 34.61 -39.43
C TYR A 733 -16.68 36.10 -39.21
N ARG A 734 -15.73 36.71 -38.51
CA ARG A 734 -15.70 38.14 -38.23
C ARG A 734 -14.88 38.86 -39.26
N HIS A 735 -15.42 40.01 -39.75
CA HIS A 735 -14.69 40.87 -40.61
C HIS A 735 -14.90 42.35 -40.24
N LYS A 736 -13.97 43.21 -40.63
CA LYS A 736 -14.00 44.64 -40.31
C LYS A 736 -14.66 45.42 -41.44
N THR A 737 -15.68 46.22 -41.15
CA THR A 737 -16.37 47.10 -42.07
C THR A 737 -16.27 48.55 -41.59
N ASN A 738 -16.76 49.49 -42.40
CA ASN A 738 -16.87 50.93 -42.01
C ASN A 738 -17.84 51.14 -40.82
N LYS A 739 -18.71 50.14 -40.53
CA LYS A 739 -19.71 50.17 -39.46
C LYS A 739 -19.21 49.46 -38.17
N GLY A 740 -17.96 48.95 -38.19
CA GLY A 740 -17.35 48.20 -37.10
C GLY A 740 -17.01 46.75 -37.46
N VAL A 741 -16.79 45.89 -36.45
CA VAL A 741 -16.58 44.44 -36.63
C VAL A 741 -17.94 43.79 -36.77
N MET A 742 -18.16 43.08 -37.86
CA MET A 742 -19.40 42.34 -38.14
C MET A 742 -19.14 40.84 -38.05
N VAL A 743 -20.14 40.08 -37.66
CA VAL A 743 -20.21 38.62 -37.74
C VAL A 743 -21.08 38.28 -38.95
N HIS A 744 -20.52 37.54 -39.90
CA HIS A 744 -21.17 37.10 -41.12
C HIS A 744 -21.90 35.80 -40.94
N GLY A 745 -23.06 35.62 -41.61
CA GLY A 745 -23.85 34.38 -41.61
C GLY A 745 -24.95 34.35 -40.54
N VAL A 746 -25.07 35.38 -39.70
CA VAL A 746 -26.05 35.42 -38.61
C VAL A 746 -26.56 36.85 -38.37
N LYS A 747 -27.80 36.94 -37.93
CA LYS A 747 -28.40 38.17 -37.38
C LYS A 747 -29.29 37.85 -36.17
N LEU A 748 -29.48 38.81 -35.28
CA LEU A 748 -30.40 38.71 -34.14
C LEU A 748 -31.86 38.76 -34.59
N LYS A 749 -32.74 37.95 -34.00
CA LYS A 749 -34.20 38.01 -34.26
C LYS A 749 -34.75 39.33 -33.75
N MET A 750 -35.49 40.04 -34.64
CA MET A 750 -36.21 41.25 -34.21
C MET A 750 -37.42 40.88 -33.33
N GLY A 751 -37.46 41.35 -32.11
CA GLY A 751 -38.61 41.19 -31.24
C GLY A 751 -38.36 40.66 -29.83
N ASN A 752 -37.13 40.32 -29.49
CA ASN A 752 -36.74 39.99 -28.12
C ASN A 752 -35.88 41.10 -27.54
N ASP A 753 -36.51 42.25 -27.21
CA ASP A 753 -35.94 43.24 -26.32
C ASP A 753 -35.86 42.65 -24.91
N PHE A 754 -34.80 41.92 -24.64
CA PHE A 754 -34.43 41.50 -23.28
C PHE A 754 -33.74 42.68 -22.60
N ILE A 755 -34.57 43.54 -21.95
CA ILE A 755 -34.10 44.62 -21.07
C ILE A 755 -33.83 44.05 -19.67
#